data_7c4f7b1f14d964e11b157db6d2434946
#
_entry.id   7c4f7b1f14d964e11b157db6d2434946
#
_cell.length_a   1.000
_cell.length_b   1.000
_cell.length_c   1.000
_cell.angle_alpha   90.00
_cell.angle_beta   90.00
_cell.angle_gamma   90.00
#
_symmetry.space_group_name_H-M   'P 1'
#
loop_
_entity.id
_entity.type
_entity.pdbx_description
1 polymer ?
#
loop_
_entity_poly.entity_id
_entity_poly.type
_entity_poly.pdbx_seq_one_letter_code
_entity_poly.pdbx_strand_id
1 'polypeptide(L)'
;MGECCMICASDYTQCVRKPTKCEYCEFEACKTCSSTYLLTVNKPGCMSRECPGEWSRKFISDNLTKNFANTRLKQHRSEVLYQEQVALLPATQLICENDERKKRIRHEITELENERYKLFRSIDVMRGELYNVYSDARRTAESLRVQIRKMPKNNKEQKLKMKQELEILDANLPTIYMEYTKNVEKLEKDTIEEKLDEIDTKIIDLRTQIKSNVVKKRDFIKKCSDPECRGFLSTRWKCGMCHKSTCSDCHELKADDHTCNPDTLATAKLLSMDTKACPKCQTNIFKIDGCFAENTPILLWNGSIKMSQYIEVGDVLVGDDGNKRTVLKTVNGDDDLYEVTQNKGISYTVNSKHKLVLKNSMTNKIVEILVDQYINQPNNDLVGFKMTGETSSVNIKTVGRGAYYGWTIDGNNRFILDDFTVVRNCDQMWCTQCHTAFSWNTGAIETKIHNPHYYQWKRLNGGVDREPGDVVCGNEMTHYLASSIRNGLTQFHPKAGDDDKLHSYISAVVRNCLHIIHVIIPDLNRKFRVYGIENVTFAALTLSMRKGYLQKFITEDQFKAEVEKIDRNWSKATEIHQVLDLLHNTVKDILFRFKQNVESTKNDELDLKILEEIREIVVYANKCLNDIGRVYSSATVYNFHSDLSFDRVKPT
;
A
#
# COMPACT_ATOMS: atom_id res chain seq x y z
N MET A 1 -4.10 36.88 -35.60
CA MET A 1 -5.00 36.61 -34.50
C MET A 1 -4.13 36.14 -33.34
N GLY A 2 -4.17 36.80 -32.19
CA GLY A 2 -3.38 36.42 -31.04
C GLY A 2 -3.81 35.04 -30.59
N GLU A 3 -2.84 34.17 -30.35
CA GLU A 3 -3.11 32.84 -29.81
C GLU A 3 -3.68 32.97 -28.38
N CYS A 4 -4.88 32.44 -28.13
CA CYS A 4 -5.53 32.47 -26.83
C CYS A 4 -5.52 31.10 -26.18
N CYS A 5 -5.59 31.06 -24.87
CA CYS A 5 -5.64 29.81 -24.08
C CYS A 5 -6.97 29.09 -24.33
N MET A 6 -6.89 27.80 -24.70
CA MET A 6 -8.06 26.96 -24.97
C MET A 6 -8.98 26.74 -23.75
N ILE A 7 -8.50 27.02 -22.54
CA ILE A 7 -9.28 26.80 -21.31
C ILE A 7 -10.00 28.08 -20.85
N CYS A 8 -9.32 29.22 -20.81
CA CYS A 8 -9.90 30.46 -20.31
C CYS A 8 -10.21 31.48 -21.41
N ALA A 9 -9.97 31.16 -22.69
CA ALA A 9 -10.18 32.02 -23.87
C ALA A 9 -9.51 33.40 -23.76
N SER A 10 -8.52 33.56 -22.91
CA SER A 10 -7.75 34.79 -22.73
C SER A 10 -6.44 34.72 -23.52
N ASP A 11 -5.99 35.88 -24.03
CA ASP A 11 -4.75 35.99 -24.76
C ASP A 11 -3.55 35.58 -23.93
N TYR A 12 -2.56 34.91 -24.56
CA TYR A 12 -1.31 34.61 -23.94
C TYR A 12 -0.50 35.86 -23.62
N THR A 13 0.20 35.81 -22.49
CA THR A 13 1.09 36.90 -22.05
C THR A 13 2.47 36.31 -21.70
N GLN A 14 3.51 37.13 -21.71
CA GLN A 14 4.88 36.69 -21.43
C GLN A 14 5.11 36.16 -19.99
N CYS A 15 4.32 36.61 -19.02
CA CYS A 15 4.56 36.31 -17.60
C CYS A 15 3.45 35.44 -16.98
N VAL A 16 2.22 35.96 -16.90
CA VAL A 16 1.13 35.35 -16.10
C VAL A 16 0.41 34.24 -16.88
N ARG A 17 0.20 34.49 -18.19
CA ARG A 17 -0.49 33.56 -19.09
C ARG A 17 0.44 33.01 -20.16
N LYS A 18 1.71 32.72 -19.79
CA LYS A 18 2.64 32.07 -20.70
C LYS A 18 2.08 30.72 -21.13
N PRO A 19 2.12 30.38 -22.44
CA PRO A 19 1.70 29.07 -22.90
C PRO A 19 2.54 27.97 -22.25
N THR A 20 1.88 26.90 -21.81
CA THR A 20 2.48 25.67 -21.26
C THR A 20 1.99 24.51 -22.10
N LYS A 21 2.88 23.97 -22.95
CA LYS A 21 2.63 22.83 -23.81
C LYS A 21 2.99 21.55 -23.07
N CYS A 22 2.13 20.54 -23.13
CA CYS A 22 2.40 19.24 -22.54
C CYS A 22 3.56 18.53 -23.25
N GLU A 23 4.45 17.89 -22.51
CA GLU A 23 5.58 17.14 -23.07
C GLU A 23 5.18 15.78 -23.70
N TYR A 24 3.94 15.32 -23.48
CA TYR A 24 3.43 14.03 -23.95
C TYR A 24 2.40 14.13 -25.06
N CYS A 25 1.80 15.30 -25.25
CA CYS A 25 0.78 15.53 -26.28
C CYS A 25 0.81 16.99 -26.75
N GLU A 26 0.03 17.32 -27.79
CA GLU A 26 -0.03 18.68 -28.36
C GLU A 26 -0.86 19.66 -27.54
N PHE A 27 -1.46 19.25 -26.43
CA PHE A 27 -2.33 20.10 -25.61
C PHE A 27 -1.56 21.25 -24.99
N GLU A 28 -2.10 22.46 -25.16
CA GLU A 28 -1.50 23.70 -24.66
C GLU A 28 -2.52 24.51 -23.87
N ALA A 29 -2.13 25.03 -22.72
CA ALA A 29 -2.93 25.92 -21.90
C ALA A 29 -2.06 27.00 -21.25
N CYS A 30 -2.66 28.06 -20.76
CA CYS A 30 -1.89 29.08 -20.07
C CYS A 30 -1.44 28.58 -18.69
N LYS A 31 -0.30 29.10 -18.24
CA LYS A 31 0.31 28.82 -16.95
C LYS A 31 -0.67 28.95 -15.76
N THR A 32 -1.57 29.92 -15.78
CA THR A 32 -2.58 30.10 -14.72
C THR A 32 -3.58 28.96 -14.71
N CYS A 33 -4.12 28.55 -15.87
CA CYS A 33 -5.06 27.44 -15.98
C CYS A 33 -4.37 26.13 -15.56
N SER A 34 -3.14 25.88 -16.02
CA SER A 34 -2.35 24.72 -15.61
C SER A 34 -2.10 24.68 -14.11
N SER A 35 -1.75 25.82 -13.50
CA SER A 35 -1.55 25.91 -12.05
C SER A 35 -2.84 25.66 -11.26
N THR A 36 -3.98 26.19 -11.73
CA THR A 36 -5.28 25.96 -11.08
C THR A 36 -5.68 24.49 -11.16
N TYR A 37 -5.54 23.89 -12.34
CA TYR A 37 -5.85 22.48 -12.56
C TYR A 37 -5.04 21.57 -11.66
N LEU A 38 -3.72 21.79 -11.52
CA LEU A 38 -2.86 20.97 -10.66
C LEU A 38 -3.28 20.98 -9.19
N LEU A 39 -4.03 21.98 -8.74
CA LEU A 39 -4.59 22.01 -7.38
C LEU A 39 -5.93 21.27 -7.24
N THR A 40 -6.46 20.71 -8.32
CA THR A 40 -7.71 19.92 -8.31
C THR A 40 -7.46 18.43 -8.49
N VAL A 41 -6.24 18.04 -8.87
CA VAL A 41 -5.89 16.64 -9.15
C VAL A 41 -4.93 16.08 -8.11
N ASN A 42 -5.05 14.79 -7.85
CA ASN A 42 -4.18 14.10 -6.88
C ASN A 42 -2.75 13.88 -7.42
N LYS A 43 -2.63 13.73 -8.76
CA LYS A 43 -1.35 13.58 -9.44
C LYS A 43 -1.18 14.67 -10.50
N PRO A 44 -0.01 15.28 -10.59
CA PRO A 44 0.24 16.32 -11.58
C PRO A 44 0.27 15.70 -12.98
N GLY A 45 -0.57 16.18 -13.88
CA GLY A 45 -0.65 15.66 -15.24
C GLY A 45 -1.27 16.67 -16.23
N CYS A 46 -1.41 16.24 -17.47
CA CYS A 46 -2.01 17.01 -18.52
C CYS A 46 -3.52 17.22 -18.31
N MET A 47 -4.05 18.36 -18.71
CA MET A 47 -5.49 18.65 -18.70
C MET A 47 -6.25 17.92 -19.79
N SER A 48 -5.59 17.46 -20.85
CA SER A 48 -6.22 16.65 -21.88
C SER A 48 -6.62 15.29 -21.30
N ARG A 49 -7.88 14.90 -21.49
CA ARG A 49 -8.42 13.62 -21.02
C ARG A 49 -7.77 12.40 -21.70
N GLU A 50 -7.26 12.59 -22.91
CA GLU A 50 -6.63 11.52 -23.70
C GLU A 50 -5.15 11.35 -23.37
N CYS A 51 -4.53 12.28 -22.66
CA CYS A 51 -3.13 12.26 -22.32
C CYS A 51 -2.90 11.55 -20.98
N PRO A 52 -2.23 10.38 -20.94
CA PRO A 52 -1.90 9.68 -19.69
C PRO A 52 -0.66 10.27 -19.01
N GLY A 53 -0.01 11.28 -19.60
CA GLY A 53 1.27 11.81 -19.16
C GLY A 53 1.20 12.49 -17.80
N GLU A 54 2.00 11.99 -16.85
CA GLU A 54 2.22 12.63 -15.54
C GLU A 54 3.39 13.61 -15.66
N TRP A 55 3.16 14.89 -15.32
CA TRP A 55 4.18 15.91 -15.40
C TRP A 55 5.25 15.73 -14.32
N SER A 56 6.48 15.65 -14.76
CA SER A 56 7.63 15.54 -13.87
C SER A 56 7.78 16.81 -13.00
N ARG A 57 8.40 16.66 -11.83
CA ARG A 57 8.73 17.84 -10.99
C ARG A 57 9.60 18.84 -11.74
N LYS A 58 10.48 18.36 -12.63
CA LYS A 58 11.28 19.22 -13.52
C LYS A 58 10.40 20.02 -14.45
N PHE A 59 9.48 19.38 -15.18
CA PHE A 59 8.57 20.07 -16.09
C PHE A 59 7.76 21.17 -15.37
N ILE A 60 7.23 20.85 -14.19
CA ILE A 60 6.49 21.81 -13.36
C ILE A 60 7.37 22.99 -12.92
N SER A 61 8.61 22.73 -12.51
CA SER A 61 9.55 23.77 -12.09
C SER A 61 9.97 24.69 -13.25
N ASP A 62 10.13 24.14 -14.45
CA ASP A 62 10.59 24.88 -15.61
C ASP A 62 9.47 25.69 -16.29
N ASN A 63 8.25 25.17 -16.28
CA ASN A 63 7.09 25.77 -16.98
C ASN A 63 6.16 26.60 -16.08
N LEU A 64 6.08 26.26 -14.78
CA LEU A 64 5.30 27.02 -13.81
C LEU A 64 6.20 27.88 -12.89
N THR A 65 5.64 28.72 -12.02
CA THR A 65 6.49 29.52 -11.12
C THR A 65 7.07 28.67 -10.01
N LYS A 66 8.35 28.89 -9.66
CA LYS A 66 8.97 28.27 -8.50
C LYS A 66 8.20 28.51 -7.19
N ASN A 67 7.60 29.70 -7.06
CA ASN A 67 6.74 30.00 -5.91
C ASN A 67 5.51 29.10 -5.86
N PHE A 68 4.80 28.93 -6.97
CA PHE A 68 3.65 28.01 -7.04
C PHE A 68 4.06 26.57 -6.70
N ALA A 69 5.13 26.05 -7.30
CA ALA A 69 5.60 24.69 -7.08
C ALA A 69 6.01 24.44 -5.62
N ASN A 70 6.69 25.41 -5.00
CA ASN A 70 7.23 25.25 -3.64
C ASN A 70 6.26 25.63 -2.51
N THR A 71 5.15 26.30 -2.82
CA THR A 71 4.15 26.72 -1.82
C THR A 71 2.82 26.03 -2.05
N ARG A 72 1.99 26.50 -2.97
CA ARG A 72 0.61 26.03 -3.18
C ARG A 72 0.55 24.57 -3.61
N LEU A 73 1.35 24.17 -4.61
CA LEU A 73 1.37 22.79 -5.07
C LEU A 73 1.93 21.84 -4.02
N LYS A 74 2.97 22.26 -3.29
CA LYS A 74 3.53 21.50 -2.17
C LYS A 74 2.49 21.28 -1.07
N GLN A 75 1.76 22.33 -0.68
CA GLN A 75 0.70 22.24 0.33
C GLN A 75 -0.44 21.33 -0.13
N HIS A 76 -0.90 21.46 -1.37
CA HIS A 76 -1.90 20.58 -1.96
C HIS A 76 -1.43 19.12 -1.96
N ARG A 77 -0.19 18.84 -2.40
CA ARG A 77 0.38 17.50 -2.40
C ARG A 77 0.46 16.91 -0.99
N SER A 78 0.86 17.72 0.00
CA SER A 78 0.90 17.30 1.41
C SER A 78 -0.48 16.88 1.93
N GLU A 79 -1.52 17.62 1.57
CA GLU A 79 -2.90 17.28 1.94
C GLU A 79 -3.37 15.99 1.25
N VAL A 80 -3.12 15.82 -0.05
CA VAL A 80 -3.44 14.60 -0.80
C VAL A 80 -2.76 13.38 -0.15
N LEU A 81 -1.46 13.47 0.13
CA LEU A 81 -0.70 12.41 0.79
C LEU A 81 -1.26 12.09 2.19
N TYR A 82 -1.63 13.12 2.95
CA TYR A 82 -2.26 12.93 4.26
C TYR A 82 -3.56 12.14 4.14
N GLN A 83 -4.45 12.51 3.22
CA GLN A 83 -5.71 11.82 3.01
C GLN A 83 -5.49 10.35 2.57
N GLU A 84 -4.53 10.09 1.71
CA GLU A 84 -4.14 8.73 1.33
C GLU A 84 -3.69 7.90 2.54
N GLN A 85 -2.93 8.51 3.48
CA GLN A 85 -2.49 7.82 4.70
C GLN A 85 -3.61 7.64 5.72
N VAL A 86 -4.52 8.61 5.84
CA VAL A 86 -5.72 8.51 6.69
C VAL A 86 -6.59 7.33 6.26
N ALA A 87 -6.73 7.08 4.97
CA ALA A 87 -7.44 5.93 4.44
C ALA A 87 -6.84 4.57 4.86
N LEU A 88 -5.55 4.53 5.23
CA LEU A 88 -4.86 3.32 5.69
C LEU A 88 -4.88 3.14 7.23
N LEU A 89 -5.39 4.12 7.98
CA LEU A 89 -5.40 4.07 9.45
C LEU A 89 -6.23 2.90 10.02
N PRO A 90 -7.40 2.51 9.48
CA PRO A 90 -8.14 1.35 9.99
C PRO A 90 -7.31 0.07 9.96
N ALA A 91 -6.65 -0.22 8.82
CA ALA A 91 -5.76 -1.37 8.69
C ALA A 91 -4.54 -1.25 9.62
N THR A 92 -4.03 -0.05 9.84
CA THR A 92 -2.90 0.22 10.75
C THR A 92 -3.31 -0.01 12.21
N GLN A 93 -4.55 0.31 12.61
CA GLN A 93 -5.04 0.06 13.95
C GLN A 93 -4.97 -1.43 14.33
N LEU A 94 -5.32 -2.33 13.42
CA LEU A 94 -5.20 -3.77 13.65
C LEU A 94 -3.75 -4.18 13.97
N ILE A 95 -2.79 -3.54 13.31
CA ILE A 95 -1.36 -3.78 13.57
C ILE A 95 -0.98 -3.26 14.96
N CYS A 96 -1.44 -2.05 15.33
CA CYS A 96 -1.19 -1.48 16.66
C CYS A 96 -1.78 -2.36 17.77
N GLU A 97 -3.02 -2.81 17.64
CA GLU A 97 -3.69 -3.70 18.60
C GLU A 97 -2.95 -5.04 18.74
N ASN A 98 -2.44 -5.59 17.64
CA ASN A 98 -1.65 -6.82 17.68
C ASN A 98 -0.28 -6.61 18.32
N ASP A 99 0.37 -5.48 18.07
CA ASP A 99 1.65 -5.13 18.71
C ASP A 99 1.49 -4.96 20.22
N GLU A 100 0.43 -4.30 20.68
CA GLU A 100 0.10 -4.17 22.11
C GLU A 100 -0.25 -5.52 22.76
N ARG A 101 -0.94 -6.40 22.01
CA ARG A 101 -1.17 -7.77 22.47
C ARG A 101 0.13 -8.53 22.64
N LYS A 102 1.02 -8.48 21.65
CA LYS A 102 2.33 -9.13 21.71
C LYS A 102 3.20 -8.59 22.83
N LYS A 103 3.11 -7.29 23.11
CA LYS A 103 3.83 -6.65 24.22
C LYS A 103 3.35 -7.15 25.57
N ARG A 104 2.01 -7.26 25.76
CA ARG A 104 1.43 -7.83 26.98
C ARG A 104 1.86 -9.28 27.18
N ILE A 105 1.78 -10.10 26.15
CA ILE A 105 2.21 -11.53 26.22
C ILE A 105 3.70 -11.62 26.55
N ARG A 106 4.56 -10.78 25.98
CA ARG A 106 6.00 -10.77 26.34
C ARG A 106 6.24 -10.41 27.80
N HIS A 107 5.46 -9.47 28.33
CA HIS A 107 5.54 -9.09 29.74
C HIS A 107 5.16 -10.29 30.63
N GLU A 108 4.05 -10.96 30.32
CA GLU A 108 3.58 -12.15 31.02
C GLU A 108 4.63 -13.29 30.98
N ILE A 109 5.27 -13.53 29.82
CA ILE A 109 6.38 -14.48 29.72
C ILE A 109 7.52 -14.10 30.66
N THR A 110 7.90 -12.80 30.71
CA THR A 110 8.97 -12.34 31.58
C THR A 110 8.63 -12.53 33.06
N GLU A 111 7.38 -12.32 33.45
CA GLU A 111 6.91 -12.55 34.82
C GLU A 111 6.99 -14.05 35.18
N LEU A 112 6.53 -14.92 34.29
CA LEU A 112 6.63 -16.39 34.47
C LEU A 112 8.09 -16.86 34.51
N GLU A 113 8.96 -16.34 33.66
CA GLU A 113 10.41 -16.66 33.70
C GLU A 113 11.05 -16.22 35.02
N ASN A 114 10.65 -15.08 35.60
CA ASN A 114 11.11 -14.63 36.89
C ASN A 114 10.55 -15.51 38.03
N GLU A 115 9.30 -15.95 37.96
CA GLU A 115 8.71 -16.90 38.91
C GLU A 115 9.44 -18.22 38.88
N ARG A 116 9.67 -18.75 37.67
CA ARG A 116 10.47 -19.97 37.46
C ARG A 116 11.86 -19.86 38.08
N TYR A 117 12.54 -18.74 37.87
CA TYR A 117 13.86 -18.49 38.44
C TYR A 117 13.84 -18.50 39.99
N LYS A 118 12.83 -17.86 40.59
CA LYS A 118 12.65 -17.82 42.05
C LYS A 118 12.46 -19.26 42.62
N LEU A 119 11.64 -20.07 41.92
CA LEU A 119 11.43 -21.50 42.31
C LEU A 119 12.74 -22.28 42.22
N PHE A 120 13.50 -22.18 41.14
CA PHE A 120 14.81 -22.85 41.05
C PHE A 120 15.74 -22.42 42.17
N ARG A 121 15.82 -21.15 42.46
CA ARG A 121 16.68 -20.64 43.53
C ARG A 121 16.24 -21.14 44.90
N SER A 122 14.93 -21.28 45.18
CA SER A 122 14.46 -21.86 46.41
C SER A 122 14.86 -23.33 46.56
N ILE A 123 14.82 -24.11 45.46
CA ILE A 123 15.31 -25.50 45.46
C ILE A 123 16.78 -25.55 45.79
N ASP A 124 17.61 -24.74 45.19
CA ASP A 124 19.04 -24.71 45.42
C ASP A 124 19.39 -24.38 46.89
N VAL A 125 18.63 -23.45 47.48
CA VAL A 125 18.77 -23.16 48.93
C VAL A 125 18.41 -24.36 49.79
N MET A 126 17.27 -24.98 49.55
CA MET A 126 16.83 -26.15 50.30
C MET A 126 17.78 -27.36 50.13
N ARG A 127 18.28 -27.58 48.90
CA ARG A 127 19.34 -28.59 48.67
C ARG A 127 20.60 -28.27 49.45
N GLY A 128 21.00 -27.01 49.50
CA GLY A 128 22.15 -26.54 50.29
C GLY A 128 21.97 -26.81 51.77
N GLU A 129 20.78 -26.50 52.33
CA GLU A 129 20.47 -26.80 53.74
C GLU A 129 20.54 -28.30 54.06
N LEU A 130 19.91 -29.13 53.21
CA LEU A 130 19.98 -30.60 53.35
C LEU A 130 21.42 -31.12 53.23
N TYR A 131 22.23 -30.58 52.34
CA TYR A 131 23.62 -30.95 52.19
C TYR A 131 24.50 -30.54 53.36
N ASN A 132 24.17 -29.42 54.06
CA ASN A 132 24.92 -28.97 55.20
C ASN A 132 24.92 -29.97 56.33
N VAL A 133 23.80 -30.69 56.59
CA VAL A 133 23.73 -31.75 57.60
C VAL A 133 24.75 -32.85 57.33
N TYR A 134 24.81 -33.32 56.07
CA TYR A 134 25.82 -34.34 55.69
C TYR A 134 27.24 -33.78 55.72
N SER A 135 27.44 -32.57 55.22
CA SER A 135 28.74 -31.88 55.17
C SER A 135 29.31 -31.64 56.56
N ASP A 136 28.51 -31.26 57.53
CA ASP A 136 28.93 -31.03 58.90
C ASP A 136 29.27 -32.32 59.62
N ALA A 137 28.49 -33.37 59.44
CA ALA A 137 28.84 -34.70 59.96
C ALA A 137 30.19 -35.19 59.39
N ARG A 138 30.41 -35.01 58.07
CA ARG A 138 31.68 -35.36 57.43
C ARG A 138 32.87 -34.52 57.94
N ARG A 139 32.66 -33.20 58.11
CA ARG A 139 33.70 -32.29 58.68
C ARG A 139 34.06 -32.68 60.11
N THR A 140 33.05 -33.03 60.88
CA THR A 140 33.25 -33.47 62.27
C THR A 140 34.08 -34.76 62.32
N ALA A 141 33.75 -35.70 61.47
CA ALA A 141 34.56 -36.99 61.38
C ALA A 141 36.01 -36.70 60.96
N GLU A 142 36.23 -35.82 59.98
CA GLU A 142 37.57 -35.46 59.52
C GLU A 142 38.34 -34.67 60.58
N SER A 143 37.68 -33.78 61.33
CA SER A 143 38.26 -33.05 62.46
C SER A 143 38.74 -34.05 63.58
N LEU A 144 37.89 -35.03 63.93
CA LEU A 144 38.22 -36.05 64.86
C LEU A 144 39.41 -36.92 64.38
N ARG A 145 39.49 -37.28 63.12
CA ARG A 145 40.62 -38.01 62.52
C ARG A 145 41.91 -37.18 62.65
N VAL A 146 41.88 -35.87 62.40
CA VAL A 146 43.05 -35.01 62.55
C VAL A 146 43.49 -34.91 64.03
N GLN A 147 42.52 -34.70 64.94
CA GLN A 147 42.80 -34.63 66.37
C GLN A 147 43.38 -35.91 66.91
N ILE A 148 42.86 -37.11 66.56
CA ILE A 148 43.38 -38.44 66.93
C ILE A 148 44.78 -38.61 66.42
N ARG A 149 45.15 -38.17 65.24
CA ARG A 149 46.51 -38.24 64.67
C ARG A 149 47.51 -37.35 65.42
N LYS A 150 47.07 -36.16 65.85
CA LYS A 150 47.95 -35.20 66.58
C LYS A 150 48.09 -35.46 68.08
N MET A 151 47.28 -36.35 68.66
CA MET A 151 47.24 -36.59 70.09
C MET A 151 48.46 -37.35 70.61
N PRO A 152 49.11 -36.84 71.68
CA PRO A 152 50.28 -37.49 72.30
C PRO A 152 50.02 -38.94 72.82
N LYS A 153 51.02 -39.80 72.82
CA LYS A 153 50.91 -41.23 73.24
C LYS A 153 50.42 -41.45 74.65
N ASN A 154 50.58 -40.49 75.56
CA ASN A 154 50.23 -40.56 76.99
C ASN A 154 48.72 -40.41 77.26
N ASN A 155 47.87 -39.95 76.32
CA ASN A 155 46.43 -39.75 76.48
C ASN A 155 45.61 -40.90 75.93
N LYS A 156 45.90 -42.15 76.36
CA LYS A 156 45.33 -43.39 75.85
C LYS A 156 43.78 -43.43 75.97
N GLU A 157 43.22 -43.04 77.13
CA GLU A 157 41.77 -43.11 77.40
C GLU A 157 40.96 -42.11 76.54
N GLN A 158 41.43 -40.87 76.43
CA GLN A 158 40.79 -39.85 75.61
C GLN A 158 40.90 -40.17 74.11
N LYS A 159 42.01 -40.80 73.71
CA LYS A 159 42.19 -41.26 72.32
C LYS A 159 41.25 -42.42 71.98
N LEU A 160 40.98 -43.31 72.96
CA LEU A 160 40.03 -44.39 72.79
C LEU A 160 38.59 -43.91 72.65
N LYS A 161 38.15 -42.96 73.49
CA LYS A 161 36.83 -42.31 73.39
C LYS A 161 36.62 -41.62 72.04
N MET A 162 37.58 -40.87 71.61
CA MET A 162 37.49 -40.17 70.30
C MET A 162 37.51 -41.19 69.13
N LYS A 163 38.17 -42.30 69.23
CA LYS A 163 38.11 -43.34 68.23
C LYS A 163 36.72 -44.02 68.17
N GLN A 164 36.11 -44.27 69.34
CA GLN A 164 34.75 -44.81 69.38
C GLN A 164 33.72 -43.82 68.82
N GLU A 165 33.84 -42.53 69.11
CA GLU A 165 33.02 -41.47 68.50
C GLU A 165 33.16 -41.40 66.98
N LEU A 166 34.41 -41.49 66.48
CA LEU A 166 34.69 -41.52 65.06
C LEU A 166 34.08 -42.74 64.36
N GLU A 167 34.21 -43.93 65.03
CA GLU A 167 33.66 -45.18 64.49
C GLU A 167 32.11 -45.12 64.35
N ILE A 168 31.45 -44.56 65.36
CA ILE A 168 30.00 -44.27 65.31
C ILE A 168 29.65 -43.32 64.23
N LEU A 169 30.41 -42.22 64.08
CA LEU A 169 30.16 -41.20 63.04
C LEU A 169 30.39 -41.80 61.63
N ASP A 170 31.50 -42.55 61.45
CA ASP A 170 31.81 -43.19 60.16
C ASP A 170 30.78 -44.27 59.77
N ALA A 171 30.23 -44.98 60.75
CA ALA A 171 29.14 -45.94 60.52
C ALA A 171 27.80 -45.22 60.15
N ASN A 172 27.57 -44.04 60.66
CA ASN A 172 26.35 -43.23 60.36
C ASN A 172 26.41 -42.37 59.08
N LEU A 173 27.60 -42.01 58.60
CA LEU A 173 27.76 -41.20 57.41
C LEU A 173 27.04 -41.75 56.18
N PRO A 174 27.07 -43.08 55.86
CA PRO A 174 26.31 -43.60 54.72
C PRO A 174 24.79 -43.46 54.87
N THR A 175 24.29 -43.60 56.14
CA THR A 175 22.87 -43.46 56.47
C THR A 175 22.43 -41.99 56.30
N ILE A 176 23.21 -41.03 56.80
CA ILE A 176 22.99 -39.60 56.65
C ILE A 176 23.00 -39.20 55.14
N TYR A 177 23.90 -39.79 54.37
CA TYR A 177 23.94 -39.57 52.92
C TYR A 177 22.72 -40.14 52.22
N MET A 178 22.25 -41.33 52.56
CA MET A 178 21.05 -41.92 52.02
C MET A 178 19.79 -41.10 52.39
N GLU A 179 19.72 -40.60 53.64
CA GLU A 179 18.64 -39.68 54.04
C GLU A 179 18.68 -38.36 53.25
N TYR A 180 19.86 -37.81 53.06
CA TYR A 180 20.04 -36.64 52.22
C TYR A 180 19.52 -36.90 50.79
N THR A 181 19.97 -37.95 50.13
CA THR A 181 19.53 -38.30 48.76
C THR A 181 18.04 -38.55 48.67
N LYS A 182 17.45 -39.26 49.62
CA LYS A 182 15.99 -39.48 49.66
C LYS A 182 15.20 -38.21 49.90
N ASN A 183 15.69 -37.29 50.75
CA ASN A 183 15.02 -36.03 51.01
C ASN A 183 15.14 -35.09 49.81
N VAL A 184 16.27 -35.10 49.05
CA VAL A 184 16.40 -34.35 47.80
C VAL A 184 15.43 -34.89 46.71
N GLU A 185 15.39 -36.24 46.55
CA GLU A 185 14.43 -36.86 45.62
C GLU A 185 12.97 -36.54 45.95
N LYS A 186 12.64 -36.49 47.24
CA LYS A 186 11.31 -36.12 47.69
C LYS A 186 11.02 -34.65 47.46
N LEU A 187 11.98 -33.77 47.68
CA LEU A 187 11.89 -32.33 47.43
C LEU A 187 11.65 -32.05 45.92
N GLU A 188 12.31 -32.84 45.05
CA GLU A 188 12.17 -32.71 43.61
C GLU A 188 10.82 -33.23 43.09
N LYS A 189 10.32 -34.36 43.63
CA LYS A 189 9.08 -35.01 43.16
C LYS A 189 7.77 -34.39 43.64
N ASP A 190 7.68 -33.99 44.91
CA ASP A 190 6.37 -33.83 45.55
C ASP A 190 5.68 -32.45 45.40
N THR A 191 6.37 -31.37 44.90
CA THR A 191 5.67 -30.07 44.92
C THR A 191 6.17 -29.05 43.87
N ILE A 192 7.30 -29.27 43.25
CA ILE A 192 7.97 -28.24 42.45
C ILE A 192 8.04 -28.60 40.97
N GLU A 193 8.21 -29.91 40.62
CA GLU A 193 8.17 -30.35 39.23
C GLU A 193 6.84 -30.03 38.56
N GLU A 194 5.69 -30.28 39.21
CA GLU A 194 4.38 -29.95 38.69
C GLU A 194 4.25 -28.44 38.40
N LYS A 195 4.71 -27.59 39.33
CA LYS A 195 4.66 -26.13 39.15
C LYS A 195 5.57 -25.62 38.06
N LEU A 196 6.76 -26.21 37.93
CA LEU A 196 7.71 -25.87 36.87
C LEU A 196 7.18 -26.29 35.49
N ASP A 197 6.59 -27.47 35.38
CA ASP A 197 5.95 -27.95 34.15
C ASP A 197 4.75 -27.12 33.75
N GLU A 198 3.93 -26.69 34.72
CA GLU A 198 2.85 -25.76 34.47
C GLU A 198 3.34 -24.40 33.91
N ILE A 199 4.40 -23.85 34.52
CA ILE A 199 5.01 -22.58 34.06
C ILE A 199 5.62 -22.75 32.67
N ASP A 200 6.38 -23.81 32.44
CA ASP A 200 7.01 -24.07 31.14
C ASP A 200 5.98 -24.32 30.05
N THR A 201 4.89 -25.04 30.34
CA THR A 201 3.77 -25.23 29.42
C THR A 201 3.10 -23.88 29.07
N LYS A 202 2.83 -23.02 30.04
CA LYS A 202 2.27 -21.68 29.83
C LYS A 202 3.18 -20.80 28.98
N ILE A 203 4.50 -20.83 29.23
CA ILE A 203 5.48 -20.09 28.45
C ILE A 203 5.50 -20.56 26.98
N ILE A 204 5.44 -21.88 26.74
CA ILE A 204 5.39 -22.46 25.39
C ILE A 204 4.11 -22.01 24.66
N ASP A 205 2.97 -22.09 25.32
CA ASP A 205 1.69 -21.67 24.76
C ASP A 205 1.70 -20.16 24.39
N LEU A 206 2.18 -19.31 25.28
CA LEU A 206 2.30 -17.87 25.06
C LEU A 206 3.28 -17.56 23.91
N ARG A 207 4.41 -18.25 23.82
CA ARG A 207 5.34 -18.12 22.70
C ARG A 207 4.73 -18.57 21.36
N THR A 208 3.90 -19.61 21.38
CA THR A 208 3.15 -20.09 20.21
C THR A 208 2.11 -19.04 19.77
N GLN A 209 1.42 -18.39 20.71
CA GLN A 209 0.50 -17.32 20.44
C GLN A 209 1.16 -16.09 19.81
N ILE A 210 2.41 -15.77 20.15
CA ILE A 210 3.18 -14.70 19.50
C ILE A 210 3.52 -15.07 18.05
N LYS A 211 3.89 -16.34 17.80
CA LYS A 211 4.25 -16.82 16.45
C LYS A 211 3.04 -16.93 15.53
N SER A 212 1.88 -17.29 16.07
CA SER A 212 0.63 -17.31 15.30
C SER A 212 0.22 -15.89 14.95
N ASN A 213 0.62 -15.40 13.77
CA ASN A 213 0.25 -14.09 13.22
C ASN A 213 -1.23 -14.04 12.75
N VAL A 214 -2.14 -14.68 13.46
CA VAL A 214 -3.57 -14.63 13.12
C VAL A 214 -4.12 -13.27 13.55
N VAL A 215 -3.83 -12.25 12.74
CA VAL A 215 -4.61 -11.01 12.77
C VAL A 215 -5.97 -11.37 12.16
N LYS A 216 -6.94 -11.69 13.01
CA LYS A 216 -8.32 -11.85 12.55
C LYS A 216 -8.72 -10.54 11.89
N LYS A 217 -8.98 -10.59 10.58
CA LYS A 217 -9.52 -9.44 9.84
C LYS A 217 -10.79 -8.99 10.57
N ARG A 218 -10.77 -7.75 11.04
CA ARG A 218 -11.94 -7.13 11.67
C ARG A 218 -12.42 -6.03 10.75
N ASP A 219 -13.72 -5.94 10.60
CA ASP A 219 -14.34 -4.84 9.90
C ASP A 219 -14.55 -3.69 10.87
N PHE A 220 -14.22 -2.49 10.46
CA PHE A 220 -14.47 -1.26 11.19
C PHE A 220 -15.69 -0.59 10.60
N ILE A 221 -16.50 0.04 11.46
CA ILE A 221 -17.76 0.68 11.06
C ILE A 221 -17.57 2.18 10.86
N LYS A 222 -16.86 2.84 11.78
CA LYS A 222 -16.77 4.30 11.84
C LYS A 222 -15.53 4.74 12.63
N LYS A 223 -15.11 5.99 12.44
CA LYS A 223 -14.11 6.65 13.30
C LYS A 223 -14.67 6.72 14.74
N CYS A 224 -13.81 6.60 15.74
CA CYS A 224 -14.18 6.74 17.15
C CYS A 224 -14.84 8.09 17.42
N SER A 225 -15.92 8.08 18.22
CA SER A 225 -16.68 9.28 18.59
C SER A 225 -16.01 10.12 19.67
N ASP A 226 -14.94 9.61 20.31
CA ASP A 226 -14.12 10.39 21.22
C ASP A 226 -13.26 11.37 20.40
N PRO A 227 -13.45 12.70 20.54
CA PRO A 227 -12.70 13.70 19.77
C PRO A 227 -11.20 13.61 20.00
N GLU A 228 -10.78 13.14 21.18
CA GLU A 228 -9.37 12.92 21.50
C GLU A 228 -8.81 11.60 20.92
N CYS A 229 -9.62 10.70 20.40
CA CYS A 229 -9.20 9.41 19.90
C CYS A 229 -9.11 9.41 18.37
N ARG A 230 -7.99 8.92 17.83
CA ARG A 230 -7.77 8.76 16.39
C ARG A 230 -8.08 7.35 15.86
N GLY A 231 -8.66 6.50 16.71
CA GLY A 231 -8.99 5.12 16.39
C GLY A 231 -10.34 4.96 15.68
N PHE A 232 -10.69 3.70 15.40
CA PHE A 232 -11.89 3.28 14.69
C PHE A 232 -12.69 2.27 15.53
N LEU A 233 -14.00 2.28 15.34
CA LEU A 233 -14.95 1.41 16.03
C LEU A 233 -15.06 0.06 15.32
N SER A 234 -14.98 -1.02 16.08
CA SER A 234 -15.29 -2.37 15.61
C SER A 234 -16.80 -2.55 15.38
N THR A 235 -17.20 -3.69 14.78
CA THR A 235 -18.62 -4.09 14.63
C THR A 235 -19.40 -4.15 15.95
N ARG A 236 -18.72 -4.17 17.10
CA ARG A 236 -19.33 -4.08 18.44
C ARG A 236 -19.41 -2.65 18.98
N TRP A 237 -19.19 -1.64 18.14
CA TRP A 237 -19.20 -0.23 18.51
C TRP A 237 -18.21 0.13 19.63
N LYS A 238 -17.13 -0.62 19.75
CA LYS A 238 -16.06 -0.40 20.72
C LYS A 238 -14.76 -0.05 19.98
N CYS A 239 -14.08 1.00 20.44
CA CYS A 239 -12.79 1.42 19.91
C CYS A 239 -11.66 0.54 20.47
N GLY A 240 -10.80 0.00 19.60
CA GLY A 240 -9.66 -0.79 20.03
C GLY A 240 -8.48 0.02 20.57
N MET A 241 -8.47 1.35 20.34
CA MET A 241 -7.38 2.24 20.81
C MET A 241 -7.67 2.85 22.19
N CYS A 242 -8.86 3.43 22.40
CA CYS A 242 -9.23 4.06 23.68
C CYS A 242 -10.13 3.18 24.55
N HIS A 243 -10.60 2.04 24.05
CA HIS A 243 -11.48 1.08 24.70
C HIS A 243 -12.87 1.62 25.08
N LYS A 244 -13.21 2.86 24.70
CA LYS A 244 -14.54 3.44 24.91
C LYS A 244 -15.55 2.83 23.94
N SER A 245 -16.80 2.74 24.38
CA SER A 245 -17.94 2.28 23.58
C SER A 245 -18.72 3.47 23.05
N THR A 246 -19.30 3.31 21.87
CA THR A 246 -20.15 4.31 21.19
C THR A 246 -21.55 3.71 21.03
N CYS A 247 -22.59 4.52 21.17
CA CYS A 247 -23.95 4.11 20.91
C CYS A 247 -24.16 3.86 19.40
N SER A 248 -24.81 2.74 19.07
CA SER A 248 -25.13 2.38 17.67
C SER A 248 -26.18 3.30 17.04
N ASP A 249 -27.02 3.90 17.84
CA ASP A 249 -28.22 4.61 17.38
C ASP A 249 -27.94 6.10 17.20
N CYS A 250 -27.37 6.77 18.23
CA CYS A 250 -27.09 8.20 18.17
C CYS A 250 -25.61 8.54 17.82
N HIS A 251 -24.73 7.54 17.80
CA HIS A 251 -23.29 7.66 17.51
C HIS A 251 -22.49 8.49 18.53
N GLU A 252 -23.03 8.73 19.73
CA GLU A 252 -22.32 9.37 20.84
C GLU A 252 -21.58 8.38 21.72
N LEU A 253 -20.65 8.86 22.54
CA LEU A 253 -19.96 8.02 23.52
C LEU A 253 -21.00 7.45 24.52
N LYS A 254 -20.94 6.14 24.74
CA LYS A 254 -21.86 5.44 25.64
C LYS A 254 -21.28 5.46 27.05
N ALA A 255 -21.97 6.19 27.97
CA ALA A 255 -21.80 6.09 29.42
C ALA A 255 -22.71 4.98 29.95
N ASP A 256 -22.57 4.61 31.22
CA ASP A 256 -23.37 3.53 31.84
C ASP A 256 -24.87 3.83 31.82
N ASP A 257 -25.29 5.10 31.99
CA ASP A 257 -26.68 5.58 31.95
C ASP A 257 -27.01 6.36 30.67
N HIS A 258 -26.50 5.92 29.51
CA HIS A 258 -26.67 6.64 28.26
C HIS A 258 -28.11 6.65 27.77
N THR A 259 -28.69 7.85 27.63
CA THR A 259 -29.95 8.12 26.93
C THR A 259 -29.67 8.89 25.65
N CYS A 260 -30.20 8.40 24.52
CA CYS A 260 -29.97 9.03 23.22
C CYS A 260 -30.67 10.40 23.14
N ASN A 261 -29.93 11.42 22.73
CA ASN A 261 -30.51 12.72 22.40
C ASN A 261 -31.35 12.59 21.10
N PRO A 262 -32.60 13.08 21.06
CA PRO A 262 -33.47 12.98 19.88
C PRO A 262 -32.89 13.61 18.62
N ASP A 263 -32.17 14.75 18.74
CA ASP A 263 -31.60 15.48 17.62
C ASP A 263 -30.40 14.71 17.00
N THR A 264 -29.54 14.13 17.85
CA THR A 264 -28.42 13.31 17.38
C THR A 264 -28.88 11.99 16.79
N LEU A 265 -29.98 11.41 17.34
CA LEU A 265 -30.62 10.22 16.77
C LEU A 265 -31.20 10.51 15.36
N ALA A 266 -31.89 11.65 15.18
CA ALA A 266 -32.41 12.07 13.88
C ALA A 266 -31.30 12.31 12.88
N THR A 267 -30.23 13.00 13.29
CA THR A 267 -29.04 13.25 12.47
C THR A 267 -28.33 11.94 12.08
N ALA A 268 -28.17 11.00 13.01
CA ALA A 268 -27.57 9.71 12.74
C ALA A 268 -28.39 8.89 11.73
N LYS A 269 -29.73 8.91 11.85
CA LYS A 269 -30.63 8.28 10.89
C LYS A 269 -30.52 8.90 9.49
N LEU A 270 -30.52 10.22 9.37
CA LEU A 270 -30.34 10.92 8.08
C LEU A 270 -29.01 10.57 7.44
N LEU A 271 -27.91 10.63 8.19
CA LEU A 271 -26.59 10.27 7.68
C LEU A 271 -26.52 8.78 7.23
N SER A 272 -27.19 7.87 7.94
CA SER A 272 -27.21 6.46 7.56
C SER A 272 -27.98 6.18 6.25
N MET A 273 -28.94 7.04 5.92
CA MET A 273 -29.70 6.93 4.67
C MET A 273 -28.93 7.44 3.46
N ASP A 274 -28.12 8.47 3.65
CA ASP A 274 -27.44 9.21 2.56
C ASP A 274 -25.99 8.78 2.31
N THR A 275 -25.38 8.06 3.23
CA THR A 275 -23.98 7.64 3.11
C THR A 275 -23.79 6.19 3.43
N LYS A 276 -22.83 5.55 2.76
CA LYS A 276 -22.29 4.23 3.17
C LYS A 276 -20.80 4.34 3.39
N ALA A 277 -20.31 3.68 4.43
CA ALA A 277 -18.88 3.59 4.65
C ALA A 277 -18.23 2.68 3.60
N CYS A 278 -17.10 3.12 3.04
CA CYS A 278 -16.29 2.28 2.18
C CYS A 278 -15.88 0.99 2.92
N PRO A 279 -16.06 -0.20 2.35
CA PRO A 279 -15.75 -1.46 3.05
C PRO A 279 -14.26 -1.62 3.37
N LYS A 280 -13.37 -0.86 2.73
CA LYS A 280 -11.94 -0.94 2.94
C LYS A 280 -11.40 0.11 3.92
N CYS A 281 -11.72 1.39 3.73
CA CYS A 281 -11.16 2.49 4.52
C CYS A 281 -12.15 3.19 5.44
N GLN A 282 -13.42 2.80 5.42
CA GLN A 282 -14.51 3.32 6.25
C GLN A 282 -14.80 4.82 6.06
N THR A 283 -14.31 5.42 5.00
CA THR A 283 -14.70 6.78 4.61
C THR A 283 -16.15 6.76 4.13
N ASN A 284 -16.98 7.67 4.66
CA ASN A 284 -18.35 7.81 4.20
C ASN A 284 -18.38 8.31 2.76
N ILE A 285 -19.09 7.60 1.90
CA ILE A 285 -19.22 7.87 0.47
C ILE A 285 -20.67 8.20 0.19
N PHE A 286 -20.88 9.25 -0.58
CA PHE A 286 -22.17 9.60 -1.16
C PHE A 286 -22.30 8.92 -2.53
N LYS A 287 -23.48 8.44 -2.84
CA LYS A 287 -23.78 7.86 -4.13
C LYS A 287 -23.86 8.94 -5.21
N ILE A 288 -23.09 8.80 -6.30
CA ILE A 288 -23.19 9.59 -7.53
C ILE A 288 -23.60 8.64 -8.63
N ASP A 289 -24.82 8.75 -9.13
CA ASP A 289 -25.42 7.81 -10.08
C ASP A 289 -25.17 8.17 -11.55
N GLY A 290 -25.21 7.15 -12.42
CA GLY A 290 -25.37 7.32 -13.86
C GLY A 290 -26.85 7.64 -14.16
N CYS A 291 -27.15 8.68 -14.96
CA CYS A 291 -28.42 9.38 -14.97
C CYS A 291 -28.89 9.73 -16.37
N PHE A 292 -30.17 10.12 -16.50
CA PHE A 292 -30.83 10.52 -17.71
C PHE A 292 -30.86 12.06 -17.85
N ALA A 293 -30.83 12.56 -19.07
CA ALA A 293 -31.06 14.00 -19.33
C ALA A 293 -32.53 14.37 -19.04
N GLU A 294 -32.80 15.67 -18.97
CA GLU A 294 -34.15 16.19 -18.85
C GLU A 294 -35.05 15.71 -20.00
N ASN A 295 -36.36 15.66 -19.74
CA ASN A 295 -37.40 15.27 -20.70
C ASN A 295 -37.30 13.79 -21.16
N THR A 296 -36.62 12.93 -20.43
CA THR A 296 -36.70 11.49 -20.66
C THR A 296 -37.99 10.94 -20.01
N PRO A 297 -38.90 10.31 -20.80
CA PRO A 297 -40.19 9.87 -20.29
C PRO A 297 -40.09 8.53 -19.58
N ILE A 298 -40.54 8.48 -18.33
CA ILE A 298 -40.45 7.32 -17.44
C ILE A 298 -41.86 6.80 -17.16
N LEU A 299 -42.09 5.50 -17.36
CA LEU A 299 -43.38 4.87 -17.06
C LEU A 299 -43.54 4.57 -15.58
N LEU A 300 -44.57 5.15 -14.98
CA LEU A 300 -44.95 4.86 -13.61
C LEU A 300 -45.88 3.64 -13.52
N TRP A 301 -45.90 3.00 -12.35
CA TRP A 301 -46.73 1.82 -12.05
C TRP A 301 -48.24 2.06 -12.26
N ASN A 302 -48.70 3.27 -12.06
CA ASN A 302 -50.10 3.66 -12.27
C ASN A 302 -50.48 3.91 -13.73
N GLY A 303 -49.54 3.67 -14.68
CA GLY A 303 -49.70 3.89 -16.09
C GLY A 303 -49.49 5.33 -16.57
N SER A 304 -49.21 6.28 -15.71
CA SER A 304 -48.86 7.65 -16.11
C SER A 304 -47.38 7.74 -16.48
N ILE A 305 -47.06 8.76 -17.28
CA ILE A 305 -45.68 9.05 -17.70
C ILE A 305 -45.23 10.33 -16.96
N LYS A 306 -44.01 10.26 -16.38
CA LYS A 306 -43.38 11.40 -15.69
C LYS A 306 -41.99 11.64 -16.28
N MET A 307 -41.63 12.88 -16.57
CA MET A 307 -40.31 13.20 -17.11
C MET A 307 -39.23 13.05 -16.05
N SER A 308 -38.01 12.67 -16.44
CA SER A 308 -36.87 12.38 -15.58
C SER A 308 -36.60 13.44 -14.50
N GLN A 309 -36.71 14.75 -14.84
CA GLN A 309 -36.50 15.86 -13.92
C GLN A 309 -37.60 16.02 -12.86
N TYR A 310 -38.74 15.39 -13.03
CA TYR A 310 -39.86 15.46 -12.09
C TYR A 310 -40.04 14.19 -11.24
N ILE A 311 -39.18 13.18 -11.40
CA ILE A 311 -39.21 11.97 -10.57
C ILE A 311 -38.83 12.33 -9.15
N GLU A 312 -39.65 11.90 -8.18
CA GLU A 312 -39.52 12.19 -6.77
C GLU A 312 -39.41 10.91 -5.93
N VAL A 313 -38.90 11.05 -4.71
CA VAL A 313 -38.88 9.95 -3.73
C VAL A 313 -40.28 9.48 -3.41
N GLY A 314 -40.52 8.18 -3.52
CA GLY A 314 -41.84 7.55 -3.33
C GLY A 314 -42.59 7.29 -4.64
N ASP A 315 -42.15 7.82 -5.78
CA ASP A 315 -42.67 7.40 -7.08
C ASP A 315 -42.43 5.88 -7.30
N VAL A 316 -43.37 5.21 -7.96
CA VAL A 316 -43.28 3.79 -8.24
C VAL A 316 -43.19 3.58 -9.74
N LEU A 317 -42.01 3.12 -10.21
CA LEU A 317 -41.73 2.79 -11.61
C LEU A 317 -42.12 1.34 -11.91
N VAL A 318 -42.15 1.00 -13.21
CA VAL A 318 -42.33 -0.36 -13.67
C VAL A 318 -40.96 -1.01 -13.94
N GLY A 319 -40.68 -2.16 -13.31
CA GLY A 319 -39.46 -2.94 -13.53
C GLY A 319 -39.48 -3.74 -14.82
N ASP A 320 -38.28 -4.16 -15.29
CA ASP A 320 -38.10 -5.00 -16.47
C ASP A 320 -38.75 -6.39 -16.34
N ASP A 321 -39.01 -6.81 -15.11
CA ASP A 321 -39.70 -8.07 -14.75
C ASP A 321 -41.21 -7.90 -14.49
N GLY A 322 -41.76 -6.70 -14.76
CA GLY A 322 -43.14 -6.38 -14.47
C GLY A 322 -43.49 -6.17 -13.01
N ASN A 323 -42.48 -6.01 -12.13
CA ASN A 323 -42.70 -5.71 -10.72
C ASN A 323 -42.53 -4.23 -10.42
N LYS A 324 -43.03 -3.79 -9.27
CA LYS A 324 -42.88 -2.42 -8.77
C LYS A 324 -41.43 -2.11 -8.49
N ARG A 325 -41.02 -0.86 -8.78
CA ARG A 325 -39.73 -0.27 -8.39
C ARG A 325 -39.97 1.06 -7.72
N THR A 326 -39.79 1.12 -6.40
CA THR A 326 -40.00 2.35 -5.63
C THR A 326 -38.77 3.23 -5.70
N VAL A 327 -38.94 4.51 -6.01
CA VAL A 327 -37.87 5.49 -5.96
C VAL A 327 -37.52 5.80 -4.51
N LEU A 328 -36.29 5.49 -4.13
CA LEU A 328 -35.80 5.65 -2.77
C LEU A 328 -35.06 6.99 -2.57
N LYS A 329 -34.46 7.51 -3.64
CA LYS A 329 -33.68 8.76 -3.63
C LYS A 329 -33.58 9.33 -5.04
N THR A 330 -33.46 10.66 -5.15
CA THR A 330 -33.19 11.38 -6.39
C THR A 330 -31.85 12.12 -6.34
N VAL A 331 -31.20 12.32 -7.49
CA VAL A 331 -29.94 13.06 -7.68
C VAL A 331 -29.97 13.81 -9.00
N ASN A 332 -29.34 14.98 -9.05
CA ASN A 332 -29.16 15.77 -10.27
C ASN A 332 -27.74 16.35 -10.35
N GLY A 333 -27.32 16.79 -11.52
CA GLY A 333 -26.02 17.40 -11.77
C GLY A 333 -25.82 17.76 -13.26
N ASP A 334 -24.58 18.09 -13.64
CA ASP A 334 -24.19 18.39 -15.03
C ASP A 334 -23.05 17.49 -15.49
N ASP A 335 -23.20 16.90 -16.69
CA ASP A 335 -22.19 16.00 -17.27
C ASP A 335 -22.24 16.05 -18.80
N ASP A 336 -21.32 15.35 -19.47
CA ASP A 336 -21.38 15.13 -20.91
C ASP A 336 -22.53 14.17 -21.23
N LEU A 337 -23.38 14.55 -22.14
CA LEU A 337 -24.62 13.85 -22.51
C LEU A 337 -24.47 13.13 -23.85
N TYR A 338 -25.11 11.99 -23.96
CA TYR A 338 -25.12 11.12 -25.14
C TYR A 338 -26.54 10.72 -25.50
N GLU A 339 -26.95 11.00 -26.73
CA GLU A 339 -28.23 10.57 -27.27
C GLU A 339 -28.13 9.11 -27.77
N VAL A 340 -28.97 8.27 -27.22
CA VAL A 340 -29.15 6.87 -27.61
C VAL A 340 -30.36 6.78 -28.54
N THR A 341 -30.11 6.61 -29.82
CA THR A 341 -31.15 6.46 -30.83
C THR A 341 -31.41 5.01 -31.16
N GLN A 342 -32.68 4.65 -31.30
CA GLN A 342 -33.12 3.30 -31.63
C GLN A 342 -33.89 3.31 -32.95
N ASN A 343 -33.73 2.30 -33.81
CA ASN A 343 -34.46 2.26 -35.06
C ASN A 343 -35.96 1.87 -34.85
N LYS A 344 -36.29 1.28 -33.70
CA LYS A 344 -37.66 0.99 -33.28
C LYS A 344 -37.81 1.35 -31.78
N GLY A 345 -38.14 2.57 -31.47
CA GLY A 345 -38.30 3.06 -30.13
C GLY A 345 -38.01 4.54 -29.99
N ILE A 346 -38.12 5.06 -28.77
CA ILE A 346 -37.77 6.42 -28.48
C ILE A 346 -36.27 6.61 -28.41
N SER A 347 -35.82 7.83 -28.76
CA SER A 347 -34.46 8.24 -28.40
C SER A 347 -34.46 8.79 -26.99
N TYR A 348 -33.44 8.43 -26.21
CA TYR A 348 -33.25 8.95 -24.87
C TYR A 348 -31.81 9.40 -24.64
N THR A 349 -31.61 10.35 -23.78
CA THR A 349 -30.29 10.95 -23.54
C THR A 349 -29.82 10.59 -22.14
N VAL A 350 -28.56 10.17 -22.04
CA VAL A 350 -27.95 9.72 -20.80
C VAL A 350 -26.58 10.38 -20.61
N ASN A 351 -26.06 10.41 -19.38
CA ASN A 351 -24.73 10.93 -19.12
C ASN A 351 -23.63 9.89 -19.46
N SER A 352 -22.38 10.34 -19.51
CA SER A 352 -21.21 9.52 -19.86
C SER A 352 -21.06 8.24 -19.02
N LYS A 353 -21.60 8.25 -17.81
CA LYS A 353 -21.47 7.18 -16.80
C LYS A 353 -22.61 6.16 -16.83
N HIS A 354 -23.57 6.37 -17.73
CA HIS A 354 -24.73 5.50 -17.84
C HIS A 354 -24.35 4.12 -18.42
N LYS A 355 -24.96 3.06 -17.89
CA LYS A 355 -24.90 1.71 -18.46
C LYS A 355 -26.11 1.43 -19.32
N LEU A 356 -25.89 1.14 -20.58
CA LEU A 356 -26.90 0.63 -21.46
C LEU A 356 -27.23 -0.82 -21.09
N VAL A 357 -28.50 -1.16 -21.12
CA VAL A 357 -28.98 -2.52 -20.99
C VAL A 357 -29.33 -3.01 -22.39
N LEU A 358 -28.49 -3.89 -22.93
CA LEU A 358 -28.62 -4.41 -24.28
C LEU A 358 -28.77 -5.93 -24.24
N LYS A 359 -29.25 -6.50 -25.34
CA LYS A 359 -29.41 -7.93 -25.51
C LYS A 359 -28.53 -8.40 -26.66
N ASN A 360 -27.76 -9.47 -26.43
CA ASN A 360 -27.00 -10.06 -27.51
C ASN A 360 -27.94 -10.85 -28.40
N SER A 361 -28.05 -10.52 -29.70
CA SER A 361 -28.98 -11.09 -30.66
C SER A 361 -28.73 -12.57 -30.90
N MET A 362 -27.48 -13.04 -30.79
CA MET A 362 -27.11 -14.45 -31.05
C MET A 362 -27.32 -15.33 -29.82
N THR A 363 -26.96 -14.85 -28.63
CA THR A 363 -27.00 -15.65 -27.37
C THR A 363 -28.24 -15.41 -26.53
N ASN A 364 -29.03 -14.40 -26.88
CA ASN A 364 -30.23 -13.95 -26.14
C ASN A 364 -29.98 -13.50 -24.70
N LYS A 365 -28.69 -13.29 -24.33
CA LYS A 365 -28.29 -12.86 -22.99
C LYS A 365 -28.31 -11.32 -22.87
N ILE A 366 -28.74 -10.84 -21.70
CA ILE A 366 -28.69 -9.43 -21.38
C ILE A 366 -27.24 -9.05 -21.05
N VAL A 367 -26.76 -8.00 -21.69
CA VAL A 367 -25.42 -7.43 -21.52
C VAL A 367 -25.57 -5.98 -21.06
N GLU A 368 -24.83 -5.60 -20.02
CA GLU A 368 -24.79 -4.24 -19.52
C GLU A 368 -23.42 -3.63 -19.87
N ILE A 369 -23.42 -2.57 -20.67
CA ILE A 369 -22.22 -1.95 -21.20
C ILE A 369 -22.26 -0.43 -20.97
N LEU A 370 -21.13 0.20 -20.64
CA LEU A 370 -21.04 1.64 -20.54
C LEU A 370 -21.16 2.31 -21.89
N VAL A 371 -21.77 3.51 -21.92
CA VAL A 371 -21.92 4.35 -23.13
C VAL A 371 -20.55 4.53 -23.80
N ASP A 372 -19.51 4.93 -23.08
CA ASP A 372 -18.16 5.14 -23.61
C ASP A 372 -17.57 3.86 -24.23
N GLN A 373 -17.80 2.71 -23.61
CA GLN A 373 -17.31 1.42 -24.14
C GLN A 373 -18.02 1.03 -25.43
N TYR A 374 -19.33 1.25 -25.50
CA TYR A 374 -20.10 0.95 -26.71
C TYR A 374 -19.70 1.86 -27.87
N ILE A 375 -19.41 3.14 -27.62
CA ILE A 375 -18.96 4.09 -28.65
C ILE A 375 -17.60 3.67 -29.23
N ASN A 376 -16.66 3.26 -28.36
CA ASN A 376 -15.31 2.89 -28.79
C ASN A 376 -15.23 1.50 -29.49
N GLN A 377 -16.18 0.62 -29.19
CA GLN A 377 -16.29 -0.71 -29.81
C GLN A 377 -17.75 -1.05 -30.11
N PRO A 378 -18.34 -0.43 -31.13
CA PRO A 378 -19.72 -0.73 -31.53
C PRO A 378 -19.84 -2.21 -31.90
N ASN A 379 -20.80 -2.91 -31.30
CA ASN A 379 -21.07 -4.31 -31.59
C ASN A 379 -22.50 -4.46 -32.10
N ASN A 380 -22.65 -4.76 -33.38
CA ASN A 380 -23.94 -4.94 -34.06
C ASN A 380 -24.78 -6.10 -33.51
N ASP A 381 -24.15 -7.03 -32.76
CA ASP A 381 -24.86 -8.13 -32.11
C ASP A 381 -25.56 -7.67 -30.81
N LEU A 382 -25.22 -6.48 -30.30
CA LEU A 382 -25.84 -5.90 -29.12
C LEU A 382 -26.99 -4.96 -29.56
N VAL A 383 -28.20 -5.32 -29.22
CA VAL A 383 -29.43 -4.57 -29.57
C VAL A 383 -30.15 -4.11 -28.32
N GLY A 384 -30.77 -2.92 -28.38
CA GLY A 384 -31.76 -2.50 -27.40
C GLY A 384 -32.96 -3.43 -27.41
N PHE A 385 -33.63 -3.58 -26.30
CA PHE A 385 -34.82 -4.44 -26.24
C PHE A 385 -35.89 -3.83 -25.33
N LYS A 386 -37.13 -4.15 -25.67
CA LYS A 386 -38.31 -3.77 -24.89
C LYS A 386 -38.77 -4.96 -24.03
N MET A 387 -39.47 -4.64 -22.94
CA MET A 387 -40.13 -5.65 -22.13
C MET A 387 -41.11 -6.52 -22.92
N THR A 388 -41.65 -6.00 -24.03
CA THR A 388 -42.53 -6.75 -24.97
C THR A 388 -41.77 -7.78 -25.79
N GLY A 389 -40.44 -7.83 -25.76
CA GLY A 389 -39.61 -8.75 -26.51
C GLY A 389 -39.10 -8.19 -27.86
N GLU A 390 -39.55 -7.02 -28.29
CA GLU A 390 -39.02 -6.35 -29.48
C GLU A 390 -37.56 -5.94 -29.28
N THR A 391 -36.75 -6.03 -30.32
CA THR A 391 -35.34 -5.61 -30.36
C THR A 391 -35.11 -4.50 -31.36
N SER A 392 -34.14 -3.63 -31.07
CA SER A 392 -33.84 -2.41 -31.83
C SER A 392 -32.32 -2.20 -31.95
N SER A 393 -31.83 -1.89 -33.15
CA SER A 393 -30.44 -1.45 -33.28
C SER A 393 -30.23 -0.10 -32.54
N VAL A 394 -29.08 0.06 -31.92
CA VAL A 394 -28.73 1.22 -31.09
C VAL A 394 -27.61 2.00 -31.77
N ASN A 395 -27.77 3.32 -31.85
CA ASN A 395 -26.72 4.23 -32.29
C ASN A 395 -26.57 5.35 -31.23
N ILE A 396 -25.34 5.79 -30.97
CA ILE A 396 -25.05 6.77 -29.93
C ILE A 396 -24.36 7.99 -30.54
N LYS A 397 -24.84 9.19 -30.19
CA LYS A 397 -24.27 10.47 -30.59
C LYS A 397 -23.98 11.34 -29.39
N THR A 398 -22.85 12.06 -29.38
CA THR A 398 -22.54 13.07 -28.38
C THR A 398 -23.45 14.29 -28.55
N VAL A 399 -24.09 14.75 -27.48
CA VAL A 399 -24.98 15.92 -27.45
C VAL A 399 -24.23 17.14 -26.91
N GLY A 400 -23.28 16.97 -26.02
CA GLY A 400 -22.57 18.01 -25.30
C GLY A 400 -22.88 18.00 -23.81
N ARG A 401 -22.48 19.04 -23.08
CA ARG A 401 -22.68 19.13 -21.65
C ARG A 401 -24.05 19.63 -21.27
N GLY A 402 -24.72 18.99 -20.32
CA GLY A 402 -26.06 19.39 -19.88
C GLY A 402 -26.48 18.73 -18.56
N ALA A 403 -27.65 19.14 -18.08
CA ALA A 403 -28.20 18.65 -16.83
C ALA A 403 -28.63 17.17 -16.91
N TYR A 404 -28.39 16.44 -15.86
CA TYR A 404 -28.84 15.04 -15.70
C TYR A 404 -29.64 14.84 -14.42
N TYR A 405 -30.51 13.85 -14.44
CA TYR A 405 -31.38 13.44 -13.35
C TYR A 405 -31.32 11.94 -13.18
N GLY A 406 -31.19 11.48 -11.94
CA GLY A 406 -31.12 10.07 -11.61
C GLY A 406 -31.82 9.77 -10.30
N TRP A 407 -32.07 8.49 -10.06
CA TRP A 407 -32.73 8.04 -8.85
C TRP A 407 -32.29 6.63 -8.46
N THR A 408 -32.31 6.34 -7.19
CA THR A 408 -32.10 4.99 -6.68
C THR A 408 -33.45 4.31 -6.55
N ILE A 409 -33.57 3.07 -7.05
CA ILE A 409 -34.77 2.25 -6.93
C ILE A 409 -34.45 0.94 -6.20
N ASP A 410 -35.49 0.33 -5.65
CA ASP A 410 -35.40 -1.03 -5.11
C ASP A 410 -35.28 -2.10 -6.20
N GLY A 411 -35.07 -3.38 -5.83
CA GLY A 411 -34.99 -4.51 -6.74
C GLY A 411 -33.64 -4.60 -7.50
N ASN A 412 -33.71 -4.91 -8.81
CA ASN A 412 -32.52 -5.19 -9.66
C ASN A 412 -31.94 -3.96 -10.34
N ASN A 413 -32.36 -2.75 -9.99
CA ASN A 413 -32.00 -1.47 -10.58
C ASN A 413 -32.40 -1.29 -12.08
N ARG A 414 -33.24 -2.14 -12.65
CA ARG A 414 -33.78 -2.01 -13.99
C ARG A 414 -35.22 -1.56 -13.95
N PHE A 415 -35.59 -0.72 -14.90
CA PHE A 415 -36.95 -0.21 -15.10
C PHE A 415 -37.18 0.08 -16.57
N ILE A 416 -38.36 0.47 -16.95
CA ILE A 416 -38.73 0.72 -18.35
C ILE A 416 -39.11 2.18 -18.61
N LEU A 417 -38.78 2.65 -19.81
CA LEU A 417 -39.26 3.93 -20.34
C LEU A 417 -40.74 3.80 -20.81
N ASP A 418 -41.31 4.90 -21.26
CA ASP A 418 -42.73 4.94 -21.71
C ASP A 418 -43.04 4.01 -22.90
N ASP A 419 -42.04 3.74 -23.72
CA ASP A 419 -42.14 2.82 -24.87
C ASP A 419 -41.75 1.36 -24.55
N PHE A 420 -41.63 1.01 -23.26
CA PHE A 420 -41.20 -0.26 -22.71
C PHE A 420 -39.74 -0.63 -22.94
N THR A 421 -38.87 0.31 -23.36
CA THR A 421 -37.43 0.10 -23.46
C THR A 421 -36.84 -0.15 -22.08
N VAL A 422 -36.05 -1.24 -21.92
CA VAL A 422 -35.43 -1.62 -20.65
C VAL A 422 -34.15 -0.82 -20.44
N VAL A 423 -34.07 -0.13 -19.29
CA VAL A 423 -32.91 0.69 -18.84
C VAL A 423 -32.56 0.39 -17.39
N ARG A 424 -31.48 0.94 -16.87
CA ARG A 424 -31.08 0.72 -15.49
C ARG A 424 -30.42 1.92 -14.80
N ASN A 425 -30.29 1.83 -13.47
CA ASN A 425 -29.42 2.66 -12.63
C ASN A 425 -28.10 1.96 -12.29
N CYS A 426 -27.05 2.72 -12.00
CA CYS A 426 -25.74 2.20 -11.62
C CYS A 426 -25.67 1.89 -10.11
N ASP A 427 -25.03 0.76 -9.73
CA ASP A 427 -24.84 0.33 -8.33
C ASP A 427 -23.37 0.37 -7.87
N GLN A 428 -22.40 0.38 -8.81
CA GLN A 428 -21.00 0.32 -8.43
C GLN A 428 -20.44 1.66 -8.00
N MET A 429 -19.88 1.72 -6.79
CA MET A 429 -19.22 2.87 -6.21
C MET A 429 -17.70 2.71 -6.27
N TRP A 430 -17.02 3.84 -6.40
CA TRP A 430 -15.57 3.94 -6.33
C TRP A 430 -15.16 4.86 -5.18
N CYS A 431 -14.39 4.33 -4.23
CA CYS A 431 -13.84 5.13 -3.15
C CYS A 431 -12.62 5.91 -3.66
N THR A 432 -12.75 7.22 -3.75
CA THR A 432 -11.66 8.12 -4.19
C THR A 432 -10.51 8.18 -3.19
N GLN A 433 -10.72 7.79 -1.94
CA GLN A 433 -9.70 7.81 -0.89
C GLN A 433 -8.78 6.57 -0.93
N CYS A 434 -9.35 5.37 -1.01
CA CYS A 434 -8.59 4.13 -0.98
C CYS A 434 -8.61 3.34 -2.30
N HIS A 435 -9.20 3.92 -3.34
CA HIS A 435 -9.25 3.37 -4.70
C HIS A 435 -9.86 1.95 -4.77
N THR A 436 -10.96 1.75 -4.05
CA THR A 436 -11.65 0.47 -4.00
C THR A 436 -13.03 0.59 -4.63
N ALA A 437 -13.36 -0.31 -5.56
CA ALA A 437 -14.70 -0.46 -6.10
C ALA A 437 -15.54 -1.39 -5.22
N PHE A 438 -16.79 -1.05 -5.01
CA PHE A 438 -17.73 -1.87 -4.24
C PHE A 438 -19.18 -1.60 -4.68
N SER A 439 -20.04 -2.58 -4.46
CA SER A 439 -21.47 -2.45 -4.69
C SER A 439 -22.09 -1.56 -3.62
N TRP A 440 -22.87 -0.57 -4.03
CA TRP A 440 -23.61 0.30 -3.08
C TRP A 440 -24.64 -0.48 -2.28
N ASN A 441 -25.33 -1.42 -2.91
CA ASN A 441 -26.41 -2.17 -2.27
C ASN A 441 -25.87 -3.19 -1.25
N THR A 442 -24.86 -3.98 -1.64
CA THR A 442 -24.35 -5.07 -0.80
C THR A 442 -23.16 -4.70 0.06
N GLY A 443 -22.43 -3.62 -0.28
CA GLY A 443 -21.16 -3.27 0.34
C GLY A 443 -20.00 -4.20 -0.07
N ALA A 444 -20.22 -5.19 -0.94
CA ALA A 444 -19.20 -6.13 -1.36
C ALA A 444 -18.15 -5.45 -2.24
N ILE A 445 -16.86 -5.73 -1.96
CA ILE A 445 -15.76 -5.25 -2.81
C ILE A 445 -15.83 -6.00 -4.14
N GLU A 446 -15.80 -5.24 -5.24
CA GLU A 446 -15.86 -5.78 -6.59
C GLU A 446 -14.49 -5.81 -7.24
N THR A 447 -14.12 -6.96 -7.81
CA THR A 447 -12.86 -7.17 -8.52
C THR A 447 -12.96 -6.80 -10.00
N LYS A 448 -14.15 -6.95 -10.59
CA LYS A 448 -14.44 -6.48 -11.96
C LYS A 448 -14.91 -5.03 -11.86
N ILE A 449 -13.99 -4.11 -12.08
CA ILE A 449 -14.23 -2.68 -11.90
C ILE A 449 -14.66 -2.10 -13.25
N HIS A 450 -15.82 -1.44 -13.26
CA HIS A 450 -16.36 -0.73 -14.41
C HIS A 450 -16.69 0.73 -14.10
N ASN A 451 -16.34 1.21 -12.91
CA ASN A 451 -16.54 2.59 -12.48
C ASN A 451 -15.59 3.52 -13.25
N PRO A 452 -16.08 4.59 -13.90
CA PRO A 452 -15.25 5.50 -14.68
C PRO A 452 -14.15 6.19 -13.87
N HIS A 453 -14.37 6.45 -12.59
CA HIS A 453 -13.35 7.00 -11.71
C HIS A 453 -12.17 6.04 -11.51
N TYR A 454 -12.38 4.71 -11.59
CA TYR A 454 -11.29 3.74 -11.61
C TYR A 454 -10.45 3.87 -12.87
N TYR A 455 -11.06 3.96 -14.05
CA TYR A 455 -10.31 4.09 -15.30
C TYR A 455 -9.58 5.42 -15.38
N GLN A 456 -10.18 6.50 -14.88
CA GLN A 456 -9.52 7.78 -14.74
C GLN A 456 -8.33 7.68 -13.78
N TRP A 457 -8.52 7.05 -12.64
CA TRP A 457 -7.44 6.77 -11.70
C TRP A 457 -6.36 5.85 -12.29
N LYS A 458 -6.74 4.79 -12.99
CA LYS A 458 -5.80 3.85 -13.66
C LYS A 458 -4.99 4.56 -14.74
N ARG A 459 -5.59 5.40 -15.56
CA ARG A 459 -4.89 6.23 -16.55
C ARG A 459 -3.90 7.20 -15.88
N LEU A 460 -4.29 7.83 -14.79
CA LEU A 460 -3.46 8.77 -14.04
C LEU A 460 -2.32 8.09 -13.25
N ASN A 461 -2.42 6.77 -12.99
CA ASN A 461 -1.44 6.03 -12.19
C ASN A 461 -0.52 5.11 -13.02
N GLY A 462 -0.46 5.30 -14.34
CA GLY A 462 0.51 4.62 -15.22
C GLY A 462 0.34 3.11 -15.31
N GLY A 463 -0.84 2.58 -14.98
CA GLY A 463 -1.15 1.16 -15.10
C GLY A 463 -1.47 0.77 -16.56
N VAL A 464 -0.45 0.77 -17.42
CA VAL A 464 -0.50 0.03 -18.68
C VAL A 464 -0.06 -1.38 -18.35
N ASP A 465 -0.98 -2.34 -18.37
CA ASP A 465 -0.60 -3.74 -18.39
C ASP A 465 0.23 -3.97 -19.65
N ARG A 466 1.42 -4.57 -19.51
CA ARG A 466 2.22 -5.02 -20.65
C ARG A 466 1.35 -5.97 -21.48
N GLU A 467 1.34 -5.79 -22.78
CA GLU A 467 0.66 -6.73 -23.67
C GLU A 467 1.29 -8.13 -23.54
N PRO A 468 0.48 -9.20 -23.56
CA PRO A 468 1.01 -10.56 -23.56
C PRO A 468 1.86 -10.78 -24.83
N GLY A 469 3.19 -10.80 -24.67
CA GLY A 469 4.13 -10.93 -25.78
C GLY A 469 5.33 -9.99 -25.73
N ASP A 470 5.32 -8.99 -24.83
CA ASP A 470 6.50 -8.17 -24.58
C ASP A 470 7.64 -9.03 -24.02
N VAL A 471 8.56 -9.36 -24.89
CA VAL A 471 9.78 -10.09 -24.53
C VAL A 471 10.61 -9.19 -23.63
N VAL A 472 10.96 -9.69 -22.44
CA VAL A 472 11.98 -9.07 -21.59
C VAL A 472 13.28 -9.05 -22.39
N CYS A 473 13.64 -7.89 -22.93
CA CYS A 473 14.92 -7.71 -23.60
C CYS A 473 16.05 -7.93 -22.61
N GLY A 474 16.87 -8.91 -22.88
CA GLY A 474 18.23 -8.92 -22.42
C GLY A 474 18.61 -9.97 -21.41
N ASN A 475 19.62 -10.70 -21.76
CA ASN A 475 20.42 -11.49 -20.84
C ASN A 475 20.95 -10.60 -19.70
N GLU A 476 20.88 -11.07 -18.45
CA GLU A 476 21.46 -10.36 -17.31
C GLU A 476 22.99 -10.21 -17.48
N MET A 477 23.55 -9.06 -17.08
CA MET A 477 25.00 -8.86 -17.03
C MET A 477 25.57 -9.67 -15.87
N THR A 478 25.84 -10.94 -16.13
CA THR A 478 26.44 -11.86 -15.15
C THR A 478 27.96 -11.72 -15.16
N HIS A 479 28.63 -12.19 -14.09
CA HIS A 479 30.10 -12.32 -14.06
C HIS A 479 30.64 -13.19 -15.19
N TYR A 480 29.84 -14.19 -15.63
CA TYR A 480 30.18 -15.03 -16.78
C TYR A 480 30.22 -14.21 -18.08
N LEU A 481 29.22 -13.37 -18.33
CA LEU A 481 29.18 -12.51 -19.50
C LEU A 481 30.30 -11.48 -19.48
N ALA A 482 30.56 -10.86 -18.33
CA ALA A 482 31.68 -9.93 -18.16
C ALA A 482 33.03 -10.61 -18.45
N SER A 483 33.18 -11.87 -18.03
CA SER A 483 34.39 -12.68 -18.36
C SER A 483 34.45 -13.04 -19.84
N SER A 484 33.31 -13.37 -20.46
CA SER A 484 33.24 -13.66 -21.90
C SER A 484 33.62 -12.46 -22.76
N ILE A 485 33.18 -11.25 -22.43
CA ILE A 485 33.55 -10.01 -23.12
C ILE A 485 35.08 -9.78 -23.01
N ARG A 486 35.65 -9.93 -21.81
CA ARG A 486 37.08 -9.77 -21.58
C ARG A 486 37.92 -10.82 -22.30
N ASN A 487 37.47 -12.07 -22.29
CA ASN A 487 38.17 -13.16 -22.99
C ASN A 487 38.11 -12.98 -24.51
N GLY A 488 36.97 -12.52 -25.07
CA GLY A 488 36.84 -12.16 -26.47
C GLY A 488 37.82 -11.07 -26.87
N LEU A 489 37.90 -9.99 -26.10
CA LEU A 489 38.90 -8.94 -26.32
C LEU A 489 40.35 -9.46 -26.33
N THR A 490 40.72 -10.32 -25.39
CA THR A 490 42.05 -10.89 -25.29
C THR A 490 42.39 -11.81 -26.49
N GLN A 491 41.38 -12.51 -27.01
CA GLN A 491 41.55 -13.46 -28.12
C GLN A 491 41.61 -12.76 -29.47
N PHE A 492 40.83 -11.72 -29.72
CA PHE A 492 40.65 -11.10 -31.02
C PHE A 492 41.40 -9.78 -31.16
N HIS A 493 41.75 -9.09 -30.07
CA HIS A 493 42.59 -7.90 -29.99
C HIS A 493 43.77 -8.16 -29.02
N PRO A 494 44.82 -8.89 -29.44
CA PRO A 494 45.96 -9.14 -28.58
C PRO A 494 46.74 -7.85 -28.33
N LYS A 495 47.17 -7.65 -27.09
CA LYS A 495 47.85 -6.44 -26.61
C LYS A 495 49.08 -6.10 -27.41
N ALA A 496 49.02 -5.06 -28.26
CA ALA A 496 50.17 -4.44 -28.91
C ALA A 496 49.85 -2.98 -29.28
N GLY A 497 50.47 -2.01 -28.63
CA GLY A 497 50.37 -0.59 -28.97
C GLY A 497 49.10 0.12 -28.49
N ASP A 498 48.33 0.76 -29.39
CA ASP A 498 47.09 1.49 -29.05
C ASP A 498 45.96 0.57 -28.59
N ASP A 499 46.00 -0.72 -28.91
CA ASP A 499 45.04 -1.73 -28.44
C ASP A 499 45.06 -1.92 -26.92
N ASP A 500 46.16 -1.65 -26.25
CA ASP A 500 46.27 -1.74 -24.78
C ASP A 500 45.37 -0.72 -24.06
N LYS A 501 45.19 0.46 -24.66
CA LYS A 501 44.30 1.51 -24.14
C LYS A 501 42.82 1.12 -24.30
N LEU A 502 42.45 0.58 -25.47
CA LEU A 502 41.11 0.09 -25.75
C LEU A 502 40.73 -1.05 -24.82
N HIS A 503 41.62 -2.04 -24.67
CA HIS A 503 41.40 -3.18 -23.77
C HIS A 503 41.22 -2.73 -22.30
N SER A 504 42.05 -1.79 -21.84
CA SER A 504 41.95 -1.20 -20.50
C SER A 504 40.62 -0.46 -20.29
N TYR A 505 40.20 0.34 -21.29
CA TYR A 505 38.96 1.08 -21.27
C TYR A 505 37.74 0.16 -21.20
N ILE A 506 37.62 -0.84 -22.09
CA ILE A 506 36.49 -1.79 -22.07
C ILE A 506 36.44 -2.59 -20.76
N SER A 507 37.61 -3.00 -20.25
CA SER A 507 37.68 -3.69 -18.94
C SER A 507 37.22 -2.83 -17.79
N ALA A 508 37.49 -1.51 -17.83
CA ALA A 508 36.98 -0.55 -16.84
C ALA A 508 35.47 -0.36 -16.97
N VAL A 509 34.95 -0.18 -18.20
CA VAL A 509 33.50 -0.06 -18.46
C VAL A 509 32.74 -1.28 -17.95
N VAL A 510 33.19 -2.50 -18.27
CA VAL A 510 32.54 -3.74 -17.79
C VAL A 510 32.53 -3.83 -16.26
N ARG A 511 33.68 -3.55 -15.63
CA ARG A 511 33.78 -3.56 -14.16
C ARG A 511 32.88 -2.54 -13.51
N ASN A 512 32.86 -1.31 -14.01
CA ASN A 512 32.08 -0.21 -13.45
C ASN A 512 30.59 -0.39 -13.75
N CYS A 513 30.20 -0.98 -14.87
CA CYS A 513 28.83 -1.39 -15.17
C CYS A 513 28.32 -2.42 -14.14
N LEU A 514 29.12 -3.43 -13.79
CA LEU A 514 28.83 -4.36 -12.71
C LEU A 514 28.74 -3.67 -11.34
N HIS A 515 29.58 -2.67 -11.08
CA HIS A 515 29.55 -1.89 -9.86
C HIS A 515 28.22 -1.11 -9.71
N ILE A 516 27.71 -0.54 -10.79
CA ILE A 516 26.41 0.16 -10.79
C ILE A 516 25.31 -0.79 -10.34
N ILE A 517 25.19 -1.99 -10.93
CA ILE A 517 24.07 -2.91 -10.65
C ILE A 517 24.21 -3.63 -9.31
N HIS A 518 25.43 -4.01 -8.91
CA HIS A 518 25.63 -4.82 -7.70
C HIS A 518 25.92 -4.00 -6.44
N VAL A 519 26.29 -2.73 -6.57
CA VAL A 519 26.65 -1.88 -5.43
C VAL A 519 25.79 -0.62 -5.37
N ILE A 520 25.80 0.21 -6.42
CA ILE A 520 25.15 1.53 -6.37
C ILE A 520 23.63 1.39 -6.27
N ILE A 521 23.01 0.61 -7.14
CA ILE A 521 21.55 0.39 -7.14
C ILE A 521 21.07 -0.28 -5.85
N PRO A 522 21.69 -1.38 -5.37
CA PRO A 522 21.32 -1.97 -4.09
C PRO A 522 21.51 -1.05 -2.88
N ASP A 523 22.57 -0.23 -2.87
CA ASP A 523 22.80 0.74 -1.78
C ASP A 523 21.75 1.86 -1.78
N LEU A 524 21.39 2.37 -2.96
CA LEU A 524 20.30 3.31 -3.15
C LEU A 524 18.97 2.71 -2.66
N ASN A 525 18.66 1.48 -3.07
CA ASN A 525 17.47 0.76 -2.67
C ASN A 525 17.43 0.54 -1.15
N ARG A 526 18.53 0.13 -0.54
CA ARG A 526 18.64 -0.06 0.92
C ARG A 526 18.45 1.23 1.67
N LYS A 527 19.08 2.31 1.23
CA LYS A 527 19.02 3.63 1.88
C LYS A 527 17.62 4.23 1.81
N PHE A 528 16.95 4.12 0.68
CA PHE A 528 15.65 4.75 0.43
C PHE A 528 14.50 3.75 0.36
N ARG A 529 14.78 2.45 0.45
CA ARG A 529 13.82 1.35 0.28
C ARG A 529 13.00 1.50 -1.00
N VAL A 530 13.69 1.79 -2.09
CA VAL A 530 13.09 2.02 -3.41
C VAL A 530 12.89 0.72 -4.18
N TYR A 531 12.06 0.78 -5.20
CA TYR A 531 11.66 -0.27 -6.13
C TYR A 531 12.74 -1.31 -6.45
N GLY A 532 12.31 -2.59 -6.45
CA GLY A 532 13.11 -3.72 -6.95
C GLY A 532 13.63 -4.67 -5.89
N ILE A 533 13.57 -4.32 -4.60
CA ILE A 533 13.81 -5.25 -3.50
C ILE A 533 12.48 -5.49 -2.79
N GLU A 534 11.87 -6.65 -3.05
CA GLU A 534 10.77 -7.24 -2.31
C GLU A 534 9.64 -6.26 -1.92
N ASN A 535 8.77 -5.89 -2.88
CA ASN A 535 7.44 -5.30 -2.62
C ASN A 535 7.35 -4.18 -1.57
N VAL A 536 8.38 -3.33 -1.43
CA VAL A 536 8.28 -2.17 -0.54
C VAL A 536 7.37 -1.13 -1.16
N THR A 537 6.15 -1.04 -0.67
CA THR A 537 5.18 -0.03 -1.07
C THR A 537 5.36 1.26 -0.27
N PHE A 538 4.91 2.39 -0.82
CA PHE A 538 4.85 3.65 -0.06
C PHE A 538 4.07 3.51 1.25
N ALA A 539 3.01 2.68 1.24
CA ALA A 539 2.24 2.33 2.44
C ALA A 539 3.10 1.62 3.51
N ALA A 540 4.06 0.79 3.12
CA ALA A 540 4.96 0.14 4.07
C ALA A 540 5.98 1.14 4.66
N LEU A 541 6.50 2.07 3.85
CA LEU A 541 7.42 3.11 4.31
C LEU A 541 6.80 4.05 5.34
N THR A 542 5.52 4.36 5.20
CA THR A 542 4.79 5.28 6.07
C THR A 542 4.11 4.60 7.27
N LEU A 543 4.24 3.27 7.42
CA LEU A 543 3.58 2.51 8.48
C LEU A 543 3.95 3.00 9.89
N SER A 544 5.22 3.28 10.14
CA SER A 544 5.68 3.79 11.44
C SER A 544 5.06 5.15 11.79
N MET A 545 4.90 6.03 10.78
CA MET A 545 4.26 7.33 10.96
C MET A 545 2.77 7.19 11.26
N ARG A 546 2.06 6.29 10.55
CA ARG A 546 0.65 5.99 10.85
C ARG A 546 0.46 5.42 12.25
N LYS A 547 1.35 4.50 12.70
CA LYS A 547 1.32 4.00 14.07
C LYS A 547 1.50 5.12 15.08
N GLY A 548 2.53 5.96 14.91
CA GLY A 548 2.78 7.10 15.79
C GLY A 548 1.64 8.10 15.82
N TYR A 549 0.97 8.33 14.68
CA TYR A 549 -0.19 9.19 14.61
C TYR A 549 -1.41 8.61 15.35
N LEU A 550 -1.72 7.32 15.16
CA LEU A 550 -2.81 6.64 15.90
C LEU A 550 -2.57 6.62 17.40
N GLN A 551 -1.34 6.39 17.83
CA GLN A 551 -0.93 6.34 19.23
C GLN A 551 -0.67 7.72 19.85
N LYS A 552 -0.93 8.81 19.10
CA LYS A 552 -0.75 10.22 19.51
C LYS A 552 0.71 10.63 19.84
N PHE A 553 1.70 9.87 19.40
CA PHE A 553 3.12 10.25 19.58
C PHE A 553 3.53 11.41 18.69
N ILE A 554 2.82 11.64 17.59
CA ILE A 554 3.05 12.75 16.65
C ILE A 554 1.75 13.52 16.39
N THR A 555 1.88 14.83 16.16
CA THR A 555 0.76 15.69 15.78
C THR A 555 0.38 15.48 14.31
N GLU A 556 -0.74 16.05 13.88
CA GLU A 556 -1.17 16.00 12.47
C GLU A 556 -0.17 16.71 11.56
N ASP A 557 0.32 17.91 11.97
CA ASP A 557 1.30 18.66 11.18
C ASP A 557 2.64 17.92 11.07
N GLN A 558 3.10 17.29 12.15
CA GLN A 558 4.28 16.42 12.13
C GLN A 558 4.07 15.23 11.20
N PHE A 559 2.89 14.61 11.24
CA PHE A 559 2.55 13.50 10.36
C PHE A 559 2.58 13.90 8.89
N LYS A 560 1.92 15.03 8.53
CA LYS A 560 1.93 15.60 7.16
C LYS A 560 3.36 15.88 6.70
N ALA A 561 4.17 16.53 7.53
CA ALA A 561 5.55 16.90 7.21
C ALA A 561 6.44 15.67 6.97
N GLU A 562 6.37 14.66 7.84
CA GLU A 562 7.18 13.44 7.69
C GLU A 562 6.74 12.60 6.48
N VAL A 563 5.43 12.49 6.21
CA VAL A 563 4.92 11.79 5.02
C VAL A 563 5.39 12.49 3.73
N GLU A 564 5.33 13.83 3.68
CA GLU A 564 5.83 14.63 2.53
C GLU A 564 7.34 14.44 2.33
N LYS A 565 8.11 14.39 3.41
CA LYS A 565 9.54 14.14 3.36
C LYS A 565 9.87 12.72 2.85
N ILE A 566 9.11 11.71 3.28
CA ILE A 566 9.23 10.35 2.78
C ILE A 566 8.90 10.30 1.29
N ASP A 567 7.79 10.91 0.85
CA ASP A 567 7.37 10.99 -0.57
C ASP A 567 8.45 11.65 -1.43
N ARG A 568 8.98 12.78 -0.98
CA ARG A 568 10.05 13.51 -1.69
C ARG A 568 11.32 12.68 -1.85
N ASN A 569 11.76 12.02 -0.77
CA ASN A 569 12.96 11.20 -0.79
C ASN A 569 12.76 9.95 -1.66
N TRP A 570 11.58 9.34 -1.57
CA TRP A 570 11.23 8.16 -2.35
C TRP A 570 11.15 8.49 -3.85
N SER A 571 10.46 9.58 -4.23
CA SER A 571 10.39 10.05 -5.60
C SER A 571 11.77 10.35 -6.18
N LYS A 572 12.61 11.09 -5.41
CA LYS A 572 13.99 11.37 -5.81
C LYS A 572 14.79 10.09 -6.07
N ALA A 573 14.71 9.12 -5.17
CA ALA A 573 15.44 7.88 -5.29
C ALA A 573 14.94 7.03 -6.48
N THR A 574 13.63 7.04 -6.72
CA THR A 574 13.02 6.37 -7.86
C THR A 574 13.51 6.97 -9.19
N GLU A 575 13.53 8.30 -9.31
CA GLU A 575 14.04 8.98 -10.51
C GLU A 575 15.53 8.68 -10.74
N ILE A 576 16.36 8.71 -9.68
CA ILE A 576 17.79 8.34 -9.79
C ILE A 576 17.91 6.87 -10.22
N HIS A 577 17.13 5.97 -9.64
CA HIS A 577 17.14 4.55 -10.00
C HIS A 577 16.81 4.35 -11.48
N GLN A 578 15.78 5.02 -11.99
CA GLN A 578 15.40 4.94 -13.41
C GLN A 578 16.52 5.38 -14.34
N VAL A 579 17.27 6.45 -14.00
CA VAL A 579 18.42 6.92 -14.80
C VAL A 579 19.56 5.89 -14.75
N LEU A 580 19.85 5.32 -13.57
CA LEU A 580 20.91 4.31 -13.42
C LEU A 580 20.53 3.00 -14.14
N ASP A 581 19.28 2.63 -14.11
CA ASP A 581 18.76 1.44 -14.79
C ASP A 581 18.83 1.60 -16.31
N LEU A 582 18.44 2.78 -16.81
CA LEU A 582 18.59 3.14 -18.21
C LEU A 582 20.08 3.08 -18.65
N LEU A 583 20.96 3.75 -17.90
CA LEU A 583 22.39 3.77 -18.16
C LEU A 583 22.95 2.34 -18.20
N HIS A 584 22.65 1.53 -17.18
CA HIS A 584 23.12 0.14 -17.10
C HIS A 584 22.62 -0.70 -18.28
N ASN A 585 21.31 -0.68 -18.57
CA ASN A 585 20.73 -1.51 -19.63
C ASN A 585 21.23 -1.11 -21.01
N THR A 586 21.35 0.19 -21.28
CA THR A 586 21.89 0.69 -22.57
C THR A 586 23.35 0.30 -22.73
N VAL A 587 24.20 0.51 -21.72
CA VAL A 587 25.61 0.11 -21.78
C VAL A 587 25.78 -1.40 -21.96
N LYS A 588 24.94 -2.18 -21.27
CA LYS A 588 24.90 -3.64 -21.42
C LYS A 588 24.64 -4.04 -22.88
N ASP A 589 23.62 -3.44 -23.50
CA ASP A 589 23.28 -3.74 -24.91
C ASP A 589 24.38 -3.30 -25.88
N ILE A 590 25.03 -2.17 -25.60
CA ILE A 590 26.21 -1.71 -26.36
C ILE A 590 27.36 -2.72 -26.25
N LEU A 591 27.66 -3.21 -25.04
CA LEU A 591 28.71 -4.20 -24.81
C LEU A 591 28.37 -5.56 -25.45
N PHE A 592 27.11 -5.95 -25.55
CA PHE A 592 26.72 -7.14 -26.30
C PHE A 592 26.95 -6.98 -27.81
N ARG A 593 26.57 -5.84 -28.39
CA ARG A 593 26.80 -5.55 -29.80
C ARG A 593 28.32 -5.48 -30.10
N PHE A 594 29.07 -4.86 -29.20
CA PHE A 594 30.53 -4.84 -29.29
C PHE A 594 31.13 -6.27 -29.34
N LYS A 595 30.73 -7.14 -28.40
CA LYS A 595 31.17 -8.54 -28.38
C LYS A 595 30.86 -9.26 -29.70
N GLN A 596 29.60 -9.13 -30.20
CA GLN A 596 29.20 -9.76 -31.46
C GLN A 596 30.04 -9.27 -32.66
N ASN A 597 30.35 -7.97 -32.69
CA ASN A 597 31.17 -7.39 -33.74
C ASN A 597 32.61 -7.93 -33.71
N VAL A 598 33.23 -7.94 -32.54
CA VAL A 598 34.58 -8.49 -32.33
C VAL A 598 34.66 -9.96 -32.76
N GLU A 599 33.60 -10.77 -32.45
CA GLU A 599 33.58 -12.19 -32.81
C GLU A 599 33.31 -12.45 -34.30
N SER A 600 32.56 -11.57 -35.00
CA SER A 600 32.08 -11.83 -36.36
C SER A 600 32.82 -11.09 -37.46
N THR A 601 33.13 -9.80 -37.30
CA THR A 601 33.53 -8.93 -38.43
C THR A 601 34.92 -8.30 -38.33
N LYS A 602 35.51 -8.15 -37.14
CA LYS A 602 36.79 -7.44 -36.88
C LYS A 602 36.85 -6.06 -37.57
N ASN A 603 35.82 -5.25 -37.39
CA ASN A 603 35.71 -3.92 -37.98
C ASN A 603 36.01 -2.85 -36.93
N ASP A 604 37.26 -2.34 -36.92
CA ASP A 604 37.72 -1.34 -35.93
C ASP A 604 36.93 -0.02 -35.98
N GLU A 605 36.45 0.40 -37.16
CA GLU A 605 35.63 1.62 -37.30
C GLU A 605 34.26 1.46 -36.61
N LEU A 606 33.68 0.26 -36.72
CA LEU A 606 32.42 -0.06 -36.05
C LEU A 606 32.61 -0.15 -34.53
N ASP A 607 33.72 -0.65 -34.04
CA ASP A 607 34.06 -0.72 -32.62
C ASP A 607 34.21 0.69 -32.02
N LEU A 608 34.85 1.61 -32.69
CA LEU A 608 34.98 3.00 -32.25
C LEU A 608 33.61 3.71 -32.19
N LYS A 609 32.74 3.45 -33.17
CA LYS A 609 31.40 4.00 -33.19
C LYS A 609 30.54 3.48 -32.02
N ILE A 610 30.62 2.18 -31.71
CA ILE A 610 29.94 1.57 -30.58
C ILE A 610 30.40 2.18 -29.24
N LEU A 611 31.69 2.47 -29.11
CA LEU A 611 32.24 3.11 -27.92
C LEU A 611 31.79 4.57 -27.76
N GLU A 612 31.56 5.30 -28.87
CA GLU A 612 31.04 6.66 -28.83
C GLU A 612 29.61 6.68 -28.26
N GLU A 613 28.78 5.68 -28.57
CA GLU A 613 27.45 5.54 -27.99
C GLU A 613 27.50 5.45 -26.43
N ILE A 614 28.51 4.82 -25.83
CA ILE A 614 28.72 4.82 -24.39
C ILE A 614 28.93 6.24 -23.84
N ARG A 615 29.68 7.07 -24.54
CA ARG A 615 29.90 8.46 -24.13
C ARG A 615 28.61 9.27 -24.21
N GLU A 616 27.83 9.11 -25.28
CA GLU A 616 26.55 9.80 -25.46
C GLU A 616 25.57 9.49 -24.34
N ILE A 617 25.39 8.19 -23.99
CA ILE A 617 24.48 7.81 -22.90
C ILE A 617 24.96 8.30 -21.54
N VAL A 618 26.28 8.35 -21.29
CA VAL A 618 26.85 8.92 -20.07
C VAL A 618 26.55 10.41 -19.96
N VAL A 619 26.73 11.18 -21.06
CA VAL A 619 26.40 12.61 -21.09
C VAL A 619 24.91 12.83 -20.80
N TYR A 620 24.04 12.03 -21.42
CA TYR A 620 22.59 12.08 -21.16
C TYR A 620 22.25 11.75 -19.69
N ALA A 621 22.80 10.68 -19.13
CA ALA A 621 22.58 10.29 -17.75
C ALA A 621 23.04 11.38 -16.75
N ASN A 622 24.23 11.96 -16.98
CA ASN A 622 24.73 13.06 -16.14
C ASN A 622 23.84 14.29 -16.19
N LYS A 623 23.31 14.64 -17.37
CA LYS A 623 22.31 15.72 -17.50
C LYS A 623 21.05 15.44 -16.67
N CYS A 624 20.48 14.23 -16.78
CA CYS A 624 19.32 13.83 -16.01
C CYS A 624 19.59 13.86 -14.50
N LEU A 625 20.73 13.34 -14.05
CA LEU A 625 21.10 13.32 -12.63
C LEU A 625 21.33 14.73 -12.08
N ASN A 626 21.91 15.63 -12.88
CA ASN A 626 22.07 17.04 -12.52
C ASN A 626 20.71 17.74 -12.39
N ASP A 627 19.79 17.53 -13.34
CA ASP A 627 18.42 18.06 -13.28
C ASP A 627 17.68 17.58 -12.03
N ILE A 628 17.75 16.28 -11.72
CA ILE A 628 17.20 15.71 -10.47
C ILE A 628 17.84 16.40 -9.25
N GLY A 629 19.16 16.59 -9.29
CA GLY A 629 19.88 17.29 -8.23
C GLY A 629 19.34 18.69 -7.95
N ARG A 630 19.09 19.47 -9.00
CA ARG A 630 18.52 20.82 -8.91
C ARG A 630 17.08 20.83 -8.40
N VAL A 631 16.22 19.97 -8.96
CA VAL A 631 14.80 19.89 -8.59
C VAL A 631 14.62 19.51 -7.11
N TYR A 632 15.43 18.58 -6.63
CA TYR A 632 15.35 18.11 -5.24
C TYR A 632 16.29 18.85 -4.28
N SER A 633 17.01 19.91 -4.76
CA SER A 633 17.99 20.66 -3.97
C SER A 633 19.01 19.75 -3.27
N SER A 634 19.59 18.83 -4.04
CA SER A 634 20.56 17.85 -3.56
C SER A 634 21.90 18.51 -3.26
N ALA A 635 22.59 18.09 -2.20
CA ALA A 635 23.94 18.58 -1.92
C ALA A 635 24.94 18.10 -2.96
N THR A 636 24.79 16.86 -3.40
CA THR A 636 25.62 16.24 -4.46
C THR A 636 24.80 15.29 -5.32
N VAL A 637 25.28 15.07 -6.54
CA VAL A 637 24.75 14.09 -7.50
C VAL A 637 25.89 13.20 -8.01
N TYR A 638 25.55 12.04 -8.59
CA TYR A 638 26.50 11.23 -9.34
C TYR A 638 26.86 11.94 -10.64
N ASN A 639 28.13 11.92 -11.01
CA ASN A 639 28.63 12.36 -12.29
C ASN A 639 29.56 11.26 -12.85
N PHE A 640 29.14 10.59 -13.91
CA PHE A 640 29.83 9.47 -14.49
C PHE A 640 30.84 9.94 -15.54
N HIS A 641 31.99 9.29 -15.59
CA HIS A 641 32.99 9.43 -16.68
C HIS A 641 32.70 8.44 -17.82
N SER A 642 33.41 8.58 -18.92
CA SER A 642 33.20 7.72 -20.09
C SER A 642 33.42 6.22 -19.82
N ASP A 643 34.24 5.87 -18.84
CA ASP A 643 34.48 4.51 -18.37
C ASP A 643 33.52 4.04 -17.29
N LEU A 644 32.45 4.79 -17.02
CA LEU A 644 31.46 4.58 -15.95
C LEU A 644 32.01 4.67 -14.53
N SER A 645 33.22 5.09 -14.30
CA SER A 645 33.63 5.59 -12.98
C SER A 645 32.87 6.86 -12.65
N PHE A 646 32.73 7.21 -11.38
CA PHE A 646 31.93 8.36 -10.99
C PHE A 646 32.50 9.14 -9.81
N ASP A 647 32.18 10.42 -9.81
CA ASP A 647 32.39 11.34 -8.70
C ASP A 647 31.07 11.83 -8.12
N ARG A 648 31.14 12.43 -6.92
CA ARG A 648 30.04 13.18 -6.32
C ARG A 648 30.28 14.67 -6.49
N VAL A 649 29.48 15.31 -7.36
CA VAL A 649 29.61 16.73 -7.68
C VAL A 649 28.38 17.53 -7.20
N LYS A 650 28.52 18.83 -7.04
CA LYS A 650 27.37 19.71 -6.80
C LYS A 650 26.57 19.85 -8.08
N PRO A 651 25.20 19.87 -8.01
CA PRO A 651 24.38 20.18 -9.18
C PRO A 651 24.70 21.58 -9.71
N THR A 652 24.86 21.72 -11.02
CA THR A 652 25.17 22.98 -11.73
C THR A 652 23.93 23.60 -12.37
#